data_99eb39520c7a39357505bbdd74ae59fa
#
_entry.id   99eb39520c7a39357505bbdd74ae59fa
#
_cell.length_a   1.000
_cell.length_b   1.000
_cell.length_c   1.000
_cell.angle_alpha   90.00
_cell.angle_beta   90.00
_cell.angle_gamma   90.00
#
_symmetry.space_group_name_H-M   'P 1'
#
loop_
_entity.id
_entity.type
_entity.pdbx_description
1 polymer ?
#
loop_
_entity_poly.entity_id
_entity_poly.type
_entity_poly.pdbx_seq_one_letter_code
_entity_poly.pdbx_strand_id
1 'polypeptide(L)'
;MDEKNPRMSLSNALYAIRSSGMRVSSRAVPDAVIGHDGPSLISAKPEDFLGRGGRFEKEVKGFVPRDGQLKLAKDVAKAISDGTLLIAEAGTGTGKTYAYLLPALLSGKCTVISTASKALQDQLINKDLPRLSALLRSGSVKYMALKGFGNYLCIKRLIDRCDKLNVPSGEMGIDGAIQGQLSLPDDGADQKRSAEYKTIARLVAIKVAAEREINDGAQNCSFAEINSLFPQDVVSEFNCDRNQCSGHKCPYRDRCFALAARRKAINCNVLVINHALFFADAQIDDPFESQKPCIMLPKYKAIVFDEAHELPEVGRNHLGEEVSYRGLRQLCEVLNQVVKQNPELDLNETSKGTARVMEAAKALTPFLRKKGDGTHDFFEYRFDDYDENEKDPLHVYKVQNDEFRNLMAELYLKIKALSKHVEDIKAADDEALGSILGQVKEALHAIGGLMTLNSPDSELRGGYVGSVAVSAHGFTMRLTPLEISGFMGQYLKKCASSSIGVVMTSATLSVAGEFGKFRRDIGAPSDGTLEIRVDSPFDYASHAALLVSRGFPDPSDRNRDDRIFDELDPVIRATDGGIFYLTTSVSALERATQILTARYGMERLILAQNQGQLSNTRLLEEFRRNGRAILIGTSSFWAGVDVQGRALSLVIIDKLPFAAPGDPVNRARCNLYDSKAGKSKAHFMGISVPEAVIELRQGVGRLIRHENDRGALVICDPRIVSKSYGAVFMRSLPPVKIFSKVSELKSFISVIPGSEISK
;
A
#
# COMPACT_ATOMS: atom_id res chain seq x y z
N MET A 1 42.16 8.49 7.65
CA MET A 1 42.11 7.06 8.03
C MET A 1 41.86 7.00 9.51
N ASP A 2 40.60 7.14 9.92
CA ASP A 2 40.20 6.86 11.31
C ASP A 2 38.85 6.22 11.26
N GLU A 3 38.88 4.89 11.19
CA GLU A 3 37.74 4.01 11.31
C GLU A 3 37.40 3.78 12.78
N LYS A 4 36.11 3.88 13.06
CA LYS A 4 35.46 3.15 14.15
C LYS A 4 35.55 3.70 15.55
N ASN A 5 34.90 4.80 15.75
CA ASN A 5 34.42 5.12 17.10
C ASN A 5 32.91 4.84 17.19
N PRO A 6 32.44 3.74 17.84
CA PRO A 6 31.02 3.45 18.05
C PRO A 6 30.28 4.57 18.80
N ARG A 7 31.02 5.41 19.55
CA ARG A 7 30.49 6.63 20.22
C ARG A 7 29.99 7.66 19.21
N MET A 8 30.59 7.75 17.99
CA MET A 8 30.16 8.70 16.96
C MET A 8 28.81 8.36 16.36
N SER A 9 28.47 7.08 16.19
CA SER A 9 27.18 6.69 15.60
C SER A 9 26.00 6.89 16.56
N LEU A 10 26.19 6.71 17.85
CA LEU A 10 25.17 6.96 18.88
C LEU A 10 25.01 8.47 19.13
N SER A 11 26.13 9.19 19.22
CA SER A 11 26.17 10.64 19.31
C SER A 11 25.55 11.30 18.09
N ASN A 12 25.74 10.74 16.89
CA ASN A 12 25.12 11.24 15.65
C ASN A 12 23.63 10.94 15.59
N ALA A 13 23.16 9.80 16.10
CA ALA A 13 21.73 9.50 16.20
C ALA A 13 21.05 10.42 17.23
N LEU A 14 21.68 10.65 18.37
CA LEU A 14 21.18 11.56 19.41
C LEU A 14 21.36 13.03 19.02
N TYR A 15 22.41 13.36 18.28
CA TYR A 15 22.60 14.69 17.69
C TYR A 15 21.61 14.94 16.56
N ALA A 16 21.27 13.95 15.76
CA ALA A 16 20.19 14.03 14.77
C ALA A 16 18.82 14.22 15.42
N ILE A 17 18.58 13.61 16.59
CA ILE A 17 17.37 13.84 17.41
C ILE A 17 17.39 15.25 18.01
N ARG A 18 18.55 15.77 18.42
CA ARG A 18 18.72 17.13 18.96
C ARG A 18 18.79 18.22 17.89
N SER A 19 19.55 18.00 16.81
CA SER A 19 19.85 19.01 15.79
C SER A 19 18.81 19.10 14.68
N SER A 20 18.02 18.07 14.49
CA SER A 20 16.94 18.11 13.48
C SER A 20 15.84 19.11 13.87
N GLY A 21 15.91 19.75 15.08
CA GLY A 21 14.74 20.49 15.56
C GLY A 21 13.48 19.65 15.43
N MET A 22 13.68 18.31 15.26
CA MET A 22 12.61 17.38 15.44
C MET A 22 12.22 17.46 16.92
N ARG A 23 11.54 18.54 17.20
CA ARG A 23 10.25 18.29 17.82
C ARG A 23 9.75 17.11 17.04
N VAL A 24 9.84 15.89 17.63
CA VAL A 24 8.88 14.82 17.27
C VAL A 24 7.63 15.65 17.13
N SER A 25 7.30 15.98 15.90
CA SER A 25 6.36 17.04 15.70
C SER A 25 5.13 16.53 16.39
N SER A 26 4.98 16.93 17.62
CA SER A 26 3.68 17.10 18.23
C SER A 26 3.03 18.29 17.51
N ARG A 27 3.11 18.32 16.20
CA ARG A 27 1.97 18.74 15.45
C ARG A 27 0.98 17.59 15.67
N ALA A 28 0.63 17.45 16.95
CA ALA A 28 -0.74 17.31 17.36
C ALA A 28 -1.48 17.95 16.21
N VAL A 29 -2.22 17.20 15.44
CA VAL A 29 -3.33 17.79 14.67
C VAL A 29 -3.81 18.87 15.58
N PRO A 30 -3.60 20.17 15.29
CA PRO A 30 -3.90 21.21 16.25
C PRO A 30 -5.31 20.87 16.67
N ASP A 31 -5.52 20.57 17.95
CA ASP A 31 -6.87 20.47 18.51
C ASP A 31 -7.46 21.79 18.04
N ALA A 32 -8.36 21.72 17.03
CA ALA A 32 -8.77 22.87 16.28
C ALA A 32 -9.18 23.90 17.33
N VAL A 33 -8.38 24.93 17.44
CA VAL A 33 -8.52 25.96 18.47
C VAL A 33 -9.99 26.31 18.45
N ILE A 34 -10.66 26.15 19.58
CA ILE A 34 -12.04 26.58 19.80
C ILE A 34 -12.01 28.11 19.61
N GLY A 35 -12.23 28.53 18.39
CA GLY A 35 -12.31 29.93 18.01
C GLY A 35 -13.75 30.23 17.60
N HIS A 36 -14.36 31.15 18.26
CA HIS A 36 -15.74 31.60 18.14
C HIS A 36 -16.14 32.07 16.74
N ASP A 37 -17.39 31.74 16.35
CA ASP A 37 -18.26 32.47 15.43
C ASP A 37 -17.72 32.74 14.01
N GLY A 38 -17.58 31.65 13.21
CA GLY A 38 -17.66 31.75 11.75
C GLY A 38 -19.09 31.47 11.27
N PRO A 39 -19.51 32.03 10.11
CA PRO A 39 -20.83 31.74 9.56
C PRO A 39 -21.02 30.23 9.38
N SER A 40 -22.22 29.76 9.72
CA SER A 40 -22.62 28.37 9.58
C SER A 40 -22.23 27.82 8.20
N LEU A 41 -21.38 26.78 8.14
CA LEU A 41 -21.02 26.10 6.89
C LEU A 41 -22.20 25.38 6.23
N ILE A 42 -23.35 25.30 6.89
CA ILE A 42 -24.55 24.55 6.49
C ILE A 42 -25.14 25.06 5.16
N SER A 43 -24.87 26.29 4.77
CA SER A 43 -25.36 26.89 3.51
C SER A 43 -24.30 27.08 2.40
N ALA A 44 -23.03 26.81 2.71
CA ALA A 44 -21.95 27.03 1.75
C ALA A 44 -21.90 25.91 0.70
N LYS A 45 -21.71 26.30 -0.56
CA LYS A 45 -21.66 25.41 -1.71
C LYS A 45 -20.24 25.31 -2.29
N PRO A 46 -19.90 24.23 -3.01
CA PRO A 46 -18.59 24.13 -3.68
C PRO A 46 -18.24 25.32 -4.57
N GLU A 47 -19.26 25.99 -5.20
CA GLU A 47 -19.08 27.16 -6.05
C GLU A 47 -18.48 28.35 -5.31
N ASP A 48 -18.84 28.54 -4.05
CA ASP A 48 -18.38 29.66 -3.22
C ASP A 48 -16.87 29.61 -2.98
N PHE A 49 -16.28 28.42 -3.16
CA PHE A 49 -14.86 28.16 -2.94
C PHE A 49 -14.10 27.96 -4.25
N LEU A 50 -14.54 27.03 -5.10
CA LEU A 50 -13.82 26.58 -6.31
C LEU A 50 -14.25 27.30 -7.58
N GLY A 51 -15.39 28.03 -7.54
CA GLY A 51 -15.89 28.79 -8.68
C GLY A 51 -15.08 30.06 -8.96
N ARG A 52 -15.35 30.70 -10.10
CA ARG A 52 -14.77 32.01 -10.45
C ARG A 52 -15.21 33.07 -9.42
N GLY A 53 -14.28 33.87 -8.95
CA GLY A 53 -14.52 34.79 -7.83
C GLY A 53 -14.69 34.12 -6.47
N GLY A 54 -14.51 32.83 -6.40
CA GLY A 54 -14.59 32.06 -5.17
C GLY A 54 -13.42 32.29 -4.21
N ARG A 55 -13.52 31.70 -3.01
CA ARG A 55 -12.54 31.94 -1.95
C ARG A 55 -11.14 31.44 -2.30
N PHE A 56 -11.03 30.28 -3.00
CA PHE A 56 -9.72 29.77 -3.42
C PHE A 56 -8.97 30.70 -4.35
N GLU A 57 -9.68 31.31 -5.33
CA GLU A 57 -9.07 32.25 -6.26
C GLU A 57 -8.57 33.49 -5.55
N LYS A 58 -9.27 33.95 -4.51
CA LYS A 58 -8.91 35.15 -3.73
C LYS A 58 -7.78 34.92 -2.73
N GLU A 59 -7.74 33.73 -2.09
CA GLU A 59 -6.89 33.49 -0.92
C GLU A 59 -5.72 32.53 -1.21
N VAL A 60 -5.76 31.75 -2.33
CA VAL A 60 -4.71 30.78 -2.66
C VAL A 60 -3.90 31.28 -3.86
N LYS A 61 -2.67 31.71 -3.60
CA LYS A 61 -1.75 32.16 -4.65
C LYS A 61 -1.58 31.09 -5.73
N GLY A 62 -1.85 31.46 -6.99
CA GLY A 62 -1.68 30.57 -8.14
C GLY A 62 -2.83 29.56 -8.34
N PHE A 63 -3.93 29.69 -7.60
CA PHE A 63 -5.11 28.89 -7.89
C PHE A 63 -5.84 29.46 -9.13
N VAL A 64 -6.16 28.56 -10.06
CA VAL A 64 -6.95 28.86 -11.25
C VAL A 64 -8.23 28.05 -11.18
N PRO A 65 -9.41 28.67 -11.19
CA PRO A 65 -10.69 27.97 -11.23
C PRO A 65 -10.80 27.09 -12.47
N ARG A 66 -11.24 25.83 -12.26
CA ARG A 66 -11.39 24.81 -13.31
C ARG A 66 -12.82 24.28 -13.30
N ASP A 67 -13.51 24.42 -14.42
CA ASP A 67 -14.91 24.01 -14.54
C ASP A 67 -15.08 22.50 -14.28
N GLY A 68 -14.11 21.68 -14.70
CA GLY A 68 -14.10 20.25 -14.42
C GLY A 68 -13.98 19.92 -12.93
N GLN A 69 -13.13 20.65 -12.18
CA GLN A 69 -12.99 20.48 -10.73
C GLN A 69 -14.29 20.86 -10.02
N LEU A 70 -14.90 21.98 -10.42
CA LEU A 70 -16.16 22.44 -9.84
C LEU A 70 -17.30 21.46 -10.12
N LYS A 71 -17.40 20.94 -11.36
CA LYS A 71 -18.37 19.91 -11.72
C LYS A 71 -18.23 18.68 -10.84
N LEU A 72 -17.01 18.15 -10.71
CA LEU A 72 -16.73 17.00 -9.85
C LEU A 72 -17.14 17.28 -8.40
N ALA A 73 -16.80 18.46 -7.87
CA ALA A 73 -17.15 18.83 -6.49
C ALA A 73 -18.67 18.90 -6.27
N LYS A 74 -19.44 19.37 -7.24
CA LYS A 74 -20.90 19.40 -7.21
C LYS A 74 -21.49 17.98 -7.22
N ASP A 75 -20.98 17.11 -8.10
CA ASP A 75 -21.46 15.74 -8.22
C ASP A 75 -21.11 14.92 -6.95
N VAL A 76 -19.95 15.16 -6.34
CA VAL A 76 -19.57 14.59 -5.03
C VAL A 76 -20.50 15.11 -3.93
N ALA A 77 -20.76 16.41 -3.88
CA ALA A 77 -21.70 17.00 -2.88
C ALA A 77 -23.09 16.37 -3.00
N LYS A 78 -23.57 16.19 -4.22
CA LYS A 78 -24.84 15.53 -4.49
C LYS A 78 -24.85 14.08 -4.03
N ALA A 79 -23.81 13.29 -4.38
CA ALA A 79 -23.70 11.89 -3.97
C ALA A 79 -23.70 11.74 -2.43
N ILE A 80 -22.99 12.62 -1.71
CA ILE A 80 -22.95 12.65 -0.24
C ILE A 80 -24.32 13.05 0.33
N SER A 81 -25.00 14.03 -0.26
CA SER A 81 -26.32 14.51 0.19
C SER A 81 -27.38 13.44 0.01
N ASP A 82 -27.46 12.88 -1.20
CA ASP A 82 -28.51 11.98 -1.65
C ASP A 82 -28.30 10.54 -1.22
N GLY A 83 -27.13 10.18 -0.70
CA GLY A 83 -26.78 8.82 -0.31
C GLY A 83 -26.62 7.88 -1.51
N THR A 84 -26.08 8.35 -2.62
CA THR A 84 -25.98 7.61 -3.90
C THR A 84 -24.53 7.23 -4.22
N LEU A 85 -24.37 6.31 -5.21
CA LEU A 85 -23.07 5.88 -5.72
C LEU A 85 -22.63 6.77 -6.88
N LEU A 86 -21.45 7.37 -6.77
CA LEU A 86 -20.76 8.11 -7.82
C LEU A 86 -19.45 7.40 -8.18
N ILE A 87 -19.24 7.08 -9.45
CA ILE A 87 -17.97 6.65 -10.04
C ILE A 87 -17.43 7.81 -10.89
N ALA A 88 -16.27 8.35 -10.49
CA ALA A 88 -15.73 9.55 -11.09
C ALA A 88 -14.29 9.34 -11.57
N GLU A 89 -14.06 9.39 -12.89
CA GLU A 89 -12.72 9.54 -13.43
C GLU A 89 -12.36 11.01 -13.57
N ALA A 90 -11.29 11.42 -12.92
CA ALA A 90 -10.79 12.80 -13.00
C ALA A 90 -9.32 12.80 -13.39
N GLY A 91 -9.02 13.24 -14.60
CA GLY A 91 -7.68 13.29 -15.16
C GLY A 91 -6.66 14.03 -14.27
N THR A 92 -5.37 13.78 -14.50
CA THR A 92 -4.30 14.46 -13.77
C THR A 92 -4.45 15.99 -13.86
N GLY A 93 -4.16 16.69 -12.78
CA GLY A 93 -4.26 18.16 -12.74
C GLY A 93 -5.66 18.74 -12.53
N THR A 94 -6.72 17.95 -12.52
CA THR A 94 -8.09 18.44 -12.24
C THR A 94 -8.27 19.00 -10.84
N GLY A 95 -7.38 18.67 -9.90
CA GLY A 95 -7.54 19.03 -8.50
C GLY A 95 -8.53 18.12 -7.77
N LYS A 96 -8.58 16.85 -8.15
CA LYS A 96 -9.42 15.77 -7.62
C LYS A 96 -9.53 15.81 -6.09
N THR A 97 -8.40 15.94 -5.39
CA THR A 97 -8.35 15.94 -3.92
C THR A 97 -9.24 17.02 -3.30
N TYR A 98 -9.15 18.24 -3.75
CA TYR A 98 -10.00 19.32 -3.25
C TYR A 98 -11.45 19.17 -3.69
N ALA A 99 -11.69 18.59 -4.87
CA ALA A 99 -13.03 18.36 -5.38
C ALA A 99 -13.86 17.36 -4.56
N TYR A 100 -13.21 16.42 -3.84
CA TYR A 100 -13.95 15.54 -2.93
C TYR A 100 -13.81 15.95 -1.45
N LEU A 101 -12.66 16.50 -1.01
CA LEU A 101 -12.49 16.92 0.38
C LEU A 101 -13.40 18.08 0.76
N LEU A 102 -13.52 19.08 -0.13
CA LEU A 102 -14.35 20.26 0.15
C LEU A 102 -15.81 19.87 0.40
N PRO A 103 -16.51 19.11 -0.48
CA PRO A 103 -17.88 18.65 -0.20
C PRO A 103 -17.98 17.78 1.05
N ALA A 104 -16.98 16.92 1.31
CA ALA A 104 -16.96 16.11 2.52
C ALA A 104 -16.97 16.99 3.78
N LEU A 105 -16.16 18.05 3.81
CA LEU A 105 -16.10 19.00 4.92
C LEU A 105 -17.38 19.85 5.03
N LEU A 106 -17.90 20.34 3.90
CA LEU A 106 -19.10 21.17 3.85
C LEU A 106 -20.37 20.41 4.26
N SER A 107 -20.39 19.08 4.06
CA SER A 107 -21.54 18.23 4.40
C SER A 107 -21.87 18.22 5.89
N GLY A 108 -20.92 18.55 6.76
CA GLY A 108 -21.04 18.39 8.22
C GLY A 108 -21.25 16.97 8.71
N LYS A 109 -21.30 15.98 7.78
CA LYS A 109 -21.50 14.57 8.08
C LYS A 109 -20.14 13.89 8.32
N CYS A 110 -20.11 12.87 9.21
CA CYS A 110 -18.92 12.05 9.33
C CYS A 110 -18.65 11.35 7.99
N THR A 111 -17.52 11.68 7.36
CA THR A 111 -17.12 11.16 6.06
C THR A 111 -15.78 10.42 6.20
N VAL A 112 -15.75 9.19 5.71
CA VAL A 112 -14.51 8.38 5.61
C VAL A 112 -13.87 8.62 4.25
N ILE A 113 -12.57 8.94 4.23
CA ILE A 113 -11.75 9.01 3.02
C ILE A 113 -10.80 7.83 3.03
N SER A 114 -11.02 6.88 2.14
CA SER A 114 -10.18 5.70 1.97
C SER A 114 -9.22 5.92 0.81
N THR A 115 -7.90 5.76 1.05
CA THR A 115 -6.85 5.95 0.04
C THR A 115 -6.08 4.66 -0.23
N ALA A 116 -5.38 4.57 -1.35
CA ALA A 116 -4.61 3.39 -1.73
C ALA A 116 -3.39 3.16 -0.82
N SER A 117 -2.73 4.20 -0.33
CA SER A 117 -1.46 4.09 0.38
C SER A 117 -1.37 4.95 1.64
N LYS A 118 -0.46 4.56 2.56
CA LYS A 118 -0.14 5.37 3.75
C LYS A 118 0.46 6.74 3.38
N ALA A 119 1.23 6.82 2.31
CA ALA A 119 1.82 8.07 1.85
C ALA A 119 0.75 9.10 1.42
N LEU A 120 -0.28 8.66 0.71
CA LEU A 120 -1.43 9.51 0.37
C LEU A 120 -2.22 9.91 1.61
N GLN A 121 -2.40 8.99 2.56
CA GLN A 121 -3.03 9.28 3.84
C GLN A 121 -2.29 10.40 4.59
N ASP A 122 -0.96 10.30 4.68
CA ASP A 122 -0.11 11.30 5.35
C ASP A 122 -0.12 12.64 4.59
N GLN A 123 -0.18 12.64 3.26
CA GLN A 123 -0.34 13.85 2.44
C GLN A 123 -1.65 14.58 2.77
N LEU A 124 -2.77 13.86 2.79
CA LEU A 124 -4.09 14.44 3.09
C LEU A 124 -4.10 15.10 4.47
N ILE A 125 -3.53 14.42 5.48
CA ILE A 125 -3.52 14.90 6.87
C ILE A 125 -2.57 16.06 7.08
N ASN A 126 -1.37 16.02 6.50
CA ASN A 126 -0.33 16.99 6.82
C ASN A 126 -0.33 18.21 5.89
N LYS A 127 -0.96 18.11 4.71
CA LYS A 127 -0.92 19.17 3.69
C LYS A 127 -2.31 19.65 3.27
N ASP A 128 -3.18 18.73 2.82
CA ASP A 128 -4.40 19.13 2.12
C ASP A 128 -5.52 19.54 3.09
N LEU A 129 -5.81 18.75 4.11
CA LEU A 129 -6.84 19.07 5.11
C LEU A 129 -6.51 20.29 5.97
N PRO A 130 -5.25 20.51 6.47
CA PRO A 130 -4.90 21.75 7.17
C PRO A 130 -5.14 23.00 6.32
N ARG A 131 -4.77 22.94 5.03
CA ARG A 131 -4.97 24.05 4.09
C ARG A 131 -6.44 24.35 3.85
N LEU A 132 -7.24 23.29 3.66
CA LEU A 132 -8.70 23.43 3.50
C LEU A 132 -9.36 23.96 4.77
N SER A 133 -9.03 23.44 5.93
CA SER A 133 -9.56 23.89 7.23
C SER A 133 -9.30 25.38 7.46
N ALA A 134 -8.08 25.85 7.16
CA ALA A 134 -7.75 27.26 7.24
C ALA A 134 -8.59 28.14 6.30
N LEU A 135 -8.82 27.67 5.05
CA LEU A 135 -9.66 28.38 4.08
C LEU A 135 -11.13 28.42 4.47
N LEU A 136 -11.62 27.35 5.12
CA LEU A 136 -13.01 27.32 5.58
C LEU A 136 -13.26 28.28 6.76
N ARG A 137 -12.20 28.73 7.46
CA ARG A 137 -12.28 29.57 8.66
C ARG A 137 -13.20 29.02 9.74
N SER A 138 -13.36 27.69 9.75
CA SER A 138 -14.21 26.98 10.68
C SER A 138 -13.37 26.25 11.72
N GLY A 139 -13.34 26.75 12.93
CA GLY A 139 -12.69 26.09 14.07
C GLY A 139 -13.35 24.78 14.51
N SER A 140 -14.47 24.40 13.87
CA SER A 140 -15.25 23.22 14.24
C SER A 140 -14.94 21.95 13.45
N VAL A 141 -14.10 22.03 12.39
CA VAL A 141 -13.79 20.87 11.56
C VAL A 141 -12.73 20.00 12.21
N LYS A 142 -13.12 18.80 12.62
CA LYS A 142 -12.22 17.79 13.19
C LYS A 142 -11.90 16.71 12.14
N TYR A 143 -10.61 16.45 11.93
CA TYR A 143 -10.15 15.40 11.01
C TYR A 143 -8.94 14.68 11.59
N MET A 144 -8.77 13.41 11.24
CA MET A 144 -7.59 12.63 11.61
C MET A 144 -7.33 11.47 10.65
N ALA A 145 -6.09 10.94 10.67
CA ALA A 145 -5.78 9.63 10.10
C ALA A 145 -6.04 8.54 11.13
N LEU A 146 -6.70 7.48 10.71
CA LEU A 146 -6.78 6.24 11.49
C LEU A 146 -5.98 5.15 10.75
N LYS A 147 -5.03 4.57 11.45
CA LYS A 147 -4.18 3.50 10.91
C LYS A 147 -4.57 2.15 11.53
N GLY A 148 -4.23 1.04 10.86
CA GLY A 148 -4.39 -0.30 11.43
C GLY A 148 -3.62 -0.45 12.75
N PHE A 149 -4.03 -1.39 13.59
CA PHE A 149 -3.42 -1.62 14.92
C PHE A 149 -1.91 -1.75 14.87
N GLY A 150 -1.36 -2.49 13.89
CA GLY A 150 0.07 -2.68 13.71
C GLY A 150 0.90 -1.43 13.43
N ASN A 151 0.27 -0.26 13.27
CA ASN A 151 0.97 1.01 13.10
C ASN A 151 1.10 1.82 14.40
N TYR A 152 0.63 1.29 15.53
CA TYR A 152 0.72 1.93 16.83
C TYR A 152 1.67 1.18 17.75
N LEU A 153 2.42 1.93 18.56
CA LEU A 153 3.27 1.37 19.60
C LEU A 153 2.42 0.67 20.69
N CYS A 154 2.81 -0.52 21.06
CA CYS A 154 2.26 -1.22 22.22
C CYS A 154 3.09 -0.93 23.47
N ILE A 155 2.54 -0.14 24.40
CA ILE A 155 3.21 0.24 25.65
C ILE A 155 3.55 -1.00 26.49
N LYS A 156 2.63 -1.99 26.56
CA LYS A 156 2.88 -3.22 27.30
C LYS A 156 4.11 -3.96 26.78
N ARG A 157 4.19 -4.22 25.48
CA ARG A 157 5.32 -4.92 24.86
C ARG A 157 6.64 -4.19 25.07
N LEU A 158 6.61 -2.85 24.99
CA LEU A 158 7.77 -2.03 25.24
C LEU A 158 8.25 -2.17 26.70
N ILE A 159 7.35 -2.04 27.68
CA ILE A 159 7.69 -2.15 29.11
C ILE A 159 8.13 -3.56 29.44
N ASP A 160 7.39 -4.61 29.03
CA ASP A 160 7.78 -6.01 29.23
C ASP A 160 9.19 -6.32 28.69
N ARG A 161 9.59 -5.66 27.61
CA ARG A 161 10.94 -5.82 27.03
C ARG A 161 11.99 -5.03 27.83
N CYS A 162 11.67 -3.83 28.25
CA CYS A 162 12.53 -3.00 29.11
C CYS A 162 12.80 -3.73 30.44
N ASP A 163 11.78 -4.31 31.05
CA ASP A 163 11.89 -5.05 32.33
C ASP A 163 12.78 -6.30 32.17
N LYS A 164 12.61 -7.06 31.06
CA LYS A 164 13.46 -8.22 30.76
C LYS A 164 14.94 -7.87 30.57
N LEU A 165 15.24 -6.66 30.16
CA LEU A 165 16.61 -6.17 29.93
C LEU A 165 17.13 -5.29 31.08
N ASN A 166 16.38 -5.23 32.22
CA ASN A 166 16.71 -4.38 33.37
C ASN A 166 16.97 -2.91 32.97
N VAL A 167 16.21 -2.39 32.00
CA VAL A 167 16.29 -0.98 31.61
C VAL A 167 15.74 -0.12 32.76
N PRO A 168 16.51 0.81 33.34
CA PRO A 168 16.08 1.57 34.52
C PRO A 168 14.75 2.32 34.29
N SER A 169 13.82 2.17 35.22
CA SER A 169 12.57 2.91 35.28
C SER A 169 12.79 4.14 36.17
N GLY A 170 13.25 5.24 35.63
CA GLY A 170 13.42 6.48 36.38
C GLY A 170 13.56 7.66 35.44
N GLU A 171 13.23 8.85 35.95
CA GLU A 171 13.39 10.18 35.31
C GLU A 171 14.86 10.54 35.01
N MET A 172 15.74 9.56 34.78
CA MET A 172 17.06 9.87 34.28
C MET A 172 16.89 10.43 32.86
N GLY A 173 17.11 11.73 32.78
CA GLY A 173 17.21 12.40 31.49
C GLY A 173 18.14 11.63 30.56
N ILE A 174 17.92 11.71 29.28
CA ILE A 174 18.71 11.03 28.21
C ILE A 174 20.22 11.13 28.50
N ASP A 175 20.67 12.22 29.11
CA ASP A 175 22.05 12.50 29.47
C ASP A 175 22.55 11.63 30.65
N GLY A 176 21.71 11.32 31.62
CA GLY A 176 22.09 10.48 32.78
C GLY A 176 22.17 9.00 32.46
N ALA A 177 21.23 8.49 31.65
CA ALA A 177 21.26 7.11 31.19
C ALA A 177 22.45 6.83 30.25
N ILE A 178 22.88 7.85 29.48
CA ILE A 178 24.01 7.75 28.54
C ILE A 178 25.34 7.92 29.28
N GLN A 179 25.43 8.82 30.27
CA GLN A 179 26.67 9.07 31.01
C GLN A 179 26.94 8.06 32.13
N GLY A 180 25.90 7.51 32.76
CA GLY A 180 26.08 6.61 33.91
C GLY A 180 26.31 5.12 33.57
N GLN A 181 25.85 4.62 32.44
CA GLN A 181 25.93 3.20 32.07
C GLN A 181 26.65 2.89 30.76
N LEU A 182 27.07 3.90 30.01
CA LEU A 182 27.77 3.75 28.71
C LEU A 182 29.28 3.98 28.81
N SER A 183 29.89 3.98 29.98
CA SER A 183 31.32 3.78 30.12
C SER A 183 31.65 2.33 29.80
N LEU A 184 31.92 2.07 28.53
CA LEU A 184 32.42 0.76 28.06
C LEU A 184 33.78 0.49 28.67
N PRO A 185 34.04 -0.72 29.21
CA PRO A 185 35.39 -1.20 29.39
C PRO A 185 36.03 -1.35 28.01
N ASP A 186 37.25 -0.92 27.88
CA ASP A 186 38.01 -0.85 26.61
C ASP A 186 38.73 -2.17 26.29
N ASP A 187 38.15 -3.28 26.60
CA ASP A 187 38.70 -4.60 26.37
C ASP A 187 37.85 -5.36 25.36
N GLY A 188 38.44 -5.54 24.22
CA GLY A 188 38.05 -6.23 22.99
C GLY A 188 37.27 -7.55 23.06
N ALA A 189 36.46 -7.77 24.06
CA ALA A 189 35.64 -8.95 24.27
C ALA A 189 34.15 -8.62 24.07
N ASP A 190 33.58 -9.18 23.02
CA ASP A 190 32.18 -9.50 22.84
C ASP A 190 31.30 -8.63 21.93
N GLN A 191 31.23 -9.06 20.66
CA GLN A 191 30.19 -8.62 19.70
C GLN A 191 28.76 -8.78 20.27
N LYS A 192 28.51 -9.74 21.16
CA LYS A 192 27.22 -9.95 21.83
C LYS A 192 26.87 -8.80 22.77
N ARG A 193 27.81 -8.33 23.61
CA ARG A 193 27.61 -7.18 24.51
C ARG A 193 27.32 -5.90 23.73
N SER A 194 28.04 -5.67 22.62
CA SER A 194 27.81 -4.50 21.77
C SER A 194 26.39 -4.49 21.14
N ALA A 195 25.87 -5.66 20.76
CA ALA A 195 24.51 -5.79 20.22
C ALA A 195 23.43 -5.56 21.31
N GLU A 196 23.65 -6.04 22.51
CA GLU A 196 22.76 -5.85 23.65
C GLU A 196 22.69 -4.39 24.08
N TYR A 197 23.83 -3.70 24.17
CA TYR A 197 23.88 -2.25 24.43
C TYR A 197 23.16 -1.43 23.36
N LYS A 198 23.33 -1.76 22.08
CA LYS A 198 22.58 -1.10 20.99
C LYS A 198 21.07 -1.30 21.13
N THR A 199 20.65 -2.48 21.57
CA THR A 199 19.24 -2.79 21.80
C THR A 199 18.69 -1.99 22.97
N ILE A 200 19.40 -1.92 24.10
CA ILE A 200 19.00 -1.14 25.28
C ILE A 200 18.89 0.36 24.94
N ALA A 201 19.87 0.92 24.24
CA ALA A 201 19.84 2.33 23.84
C ALA A 201 18.64 2.65 22.92
N ARG A 202 18.29 1.74 22.02
CA ARG A 202 17.09 1.87 21.16
C ARG A 202 15.81 1.83 21.99
N LEU A 203 15.71 0.92 22.95
CA LEU A 203 14.55 0.80 23.85
C LEU A 203 14.35 2.04 24.71
N VAL A 204 15.42 2.59 25.27
CA VAL A 204 15.39 3.84 26.03
C VAL A 204 14.87 4.99 25.16
N ALA A 205 15.36 5.10 23.92
CA ALA A 205 14.91 6.15 23.00
C ALA A 205 13.42 6.03 22.64
N ILE A 206 12.93 4.79 22.40
CA ILE A 206 11.51 4.54 22.12
C ILE A 206 10.65 4.84 23.35
N LYS A 207 11.10 4.43 24.55
CA LYS A 207 10.40 4.67 25.82
C LYS A 207 10.26 6.17 26.09
N VAL A 208 11.34 6.94 25.93
CA VAL A 208 11.32 8.40 26.10
C VAL A 208 10.41 9.08 25.08
N ALA A 209 10.42 8.64 23.82
CA ALA A 209 9.52 9.16 22.80
C ALA A 209 8.05 8.89 23.15
N ALA A 210 7.73 7.66 23.59
CA ALA A 210 6.39 7.29 24.02
C ALA A 210 5.92 8.07 25.26
N GLU A 211 6.76 8.27 26.25
CA GLU A 211 6.45 9.04 27.45
C GLU A 211 6.21 10.53 27.15
N ARG A 212 6.99 11.13 26.24
CA ARG A 212 6.75 12.49 25.76
C ARG A 212 5.40 12.62 25.08
N GLU A 213 5.07 11.72 24.16
CA GLU A 213 3.78 11.70 23.49
C GLU A 213 2.59 11.59 24.46
N ILE A 214 2.75 10.78 25.53
CA ILE A 214 1.73 10.64 26.57
C ILE A 214 1.61 11.94 27.38
N ASN A 215 2.73 12.54 27.79
CA ASN A 215 2.76 13.75 28.61
C ASN A 215 2.27 14.98 27.84
N ASP A 216 2.56 15.06 26.53
CA ASP A 216 2.10 16.15 25.66
C ASP A 216 0.63 15.99 25.24
N GLY A 217 -0.09 14.98 25.76
CA GLY A 217 -1.48 14.70 25.41
C GLY A 217 -1.69 14.17 23.98
N ALA A 218 -0.62 13.97 23.24
CA ALA A 218 -0.62 13.44 21.89
C ALA A 218 -0.75 11.91 21.89
N GLN A 219 -1.91 11.39 22.23
CA GLN A 219 -2.19 9.96 22.33
C GLN A 219 -2.21 9.22 20.97
N ASN A 220 -1.42 9.64 19.98
CA ASN A 220 -1.46 9.11 18.62
C ASN A 220 -0.10 8.59 18.13
N CYS A 221 0.81 8.18 19.03
CA CYS A 221 2.11 7.64 18.64
C CYS A 221 1.94 6.47 17.66
N SER A 222 2.33 6.67 16.42
CA SER A 222 2.31 5.64 15.39
C SER A 222 3.72 5.36 14.91
N PHE A 223 4.00 4.10 14.53
CA PHE A 223 5.29 3.73 13.98
C PHE A 223 5.61 4.42 12.65
N ALA A 224 4.63 4.98 11.94
CA ALA A 224 4.91 5.77 10.75
C ALA A 224 5.69 7.06 11.08
N GLU A 225 5.51 7.61 12.28
CA GLU A 225 6.26 8.78 12.78
C GLU A 225 7.61 8.37 13.38
N ILE A 226 7.66 7.21 14.02
CA ILE A 226 8.87 6.65 14.64
C ILE A 226 9.75 5.91 13.61
N ASN A 227 9.18 5.35 12.56
CA ASN A 227 9.89 4.60 11.52
C ASN A 227 11.02 5.38 10.81
N SER A 228 10.95 6.70 10.80
CA SER A 228 12.06 7.53 10.29
C SER A 228 13.30 7.47 11.18
N LEU A 229 13.16 7.04 12.43
CA LEU A 229 14.19 7.02 13.46
C LEU A 229 14.72 5.61 13.76
N PHE A 230 13.93 4.55 13.48
CA PHE A 230 14.24 3.18 13.86
C PHE A 230 14.12 2.19 12.69
N PRO A 231 14.98 1.15 12.63
CA PRO A 231 14.87 0.08 11.65
C PRO A 231 13.55 -0.71 11.77
N GLN A 232 13.09 -1.25 10.65
CA GLN A 232 11.79 -1.94 10.55
C GLN A 232 11.67 -3.18 11.44
N ASP A 233 12.78 -3.90 11.68
CA ASP A 233 12.86 -5.05 12.59
C ASP A 233 12.53 -4.64 14.03
N VAL A 234 13.06 -3.49 14.49
CA VAL A 234 12.79 -2.93 15.82
C VAL A 234 11.32 -2.51 15.95
N VAL A 235 10.76 -1.87 14.90
CA VAL A 235 9.35 -1.47 14.89
C VAL A 235 8.43 -2.67 15.02
N SER A 236 8.71 -3.75 14.31
CA SER A 236 7.89 -4.97 14.33
C SER A 236 7.84 -5.66 15.70
N GLU A 237 8.84 -5.43 16.54
CA GLU A 237 8.90 -5.99 17.91
C GLU A 237 7.91 -5.31 18.86
N PHE A 238 7.63 -4.02 18.67
CA PHE A 238 6.86 -3.20 19.62
C PHE A 238 5.52 -2.69 19.10
N ASN A 239 5.11 -3.05 17.88
CA ASN A 239 3.82 -2.65 17.35
C ASN A 239 2.66 -3.31 18.12
N CYS A 240 1.50 -2.66 18.08
CA CYS A 240 0.26 -3.29 18.53
C CYS A 240 -0.09 -4.44 17.59
N ASP A 241 -0.11 -5.65 18.14
CA ASP A 241 -0.59 -6.83 17.46
C ASP A 241 -1.89 -7.27 18.13
N ARG A 242 -2.98 -7.35 17.37
CA ARG A 242 -4.27 -7.84 17.90
C ARG A 242 -4.15 -9.20 18.55
N ASN A 243 -3.31 -10.01 17.98
CA ASN A 243 -3.10 -11.40 18.37
C ASN A 243 -2.34 -11.54 19.69
N GLN A 244 -1.64 -10.50 20.10
CA GLN A 244 -0.87 -10.45 21.37
C GLN A 244 -1.44 -9.43 22.36
N CYS A 245 -2.59 -8.82 22.04
CA CYS A 245 -3.21 -7.81 22.87
C CYS A 245 -4.00 -8.47 24.01
N SER A 246 -3.74 -8.05 25.25
CA SER A 246 -4.49 -8.50 26.43
C SER A 246 -5.88 -7.85 26.55
N GLY A 247 -6.34 -7.10 25.55
CA GLY A 247 -7.68 -6.51 25.49
C GLY A 247 -8.06 -5.69 26.71
N HIS A 248 -9.21 -6.02 27.31
CA HIS A 248 -9.73 -5.35 28.52
C HIS A 248 -8.85 -5.58 29.77
N LYS A 249 -8.08 -6.65 29.83
CA LYS A 249 -7.18 -6.97 30.96
C LYS A 249 -5.82 -6.30 30.86
N CYS A 250 -5.57 -5.49 29.81
CA CYS A 250 -4.30 -4.79 29.66
C CYS A 250 -4.14 -3.69 30.73
N PRO A 251 -3.09 -3.72 31.58
CA PRO A 251 -2.87 -2.69 32.60
C PRO A 251 -2.60 -1.30 32.02
N TYR A 252 -2.23 -1.22 30.75
CA TYR A 252 -1.95 0.03 30.03
C TYR A 252 -3.08 0.45 29.09
N ARG A 253 -4.28 -0.11 29.25
CA ARG A 253 -5.42 0.13 28.35
C ARG A 253 -5.77 1.61 28.19
N ASP A 254 -5.76 2.36 29.28
CA ASP A 254 -6.16 3.76 29.28
C ASP A 254 -5.12 4.64 28.56
N ARG A 255 -3.87 4.20 28.53
CA ARG A 255 -2.74 4.82 27.82
C ARG A 255 -2.48 4.21 26.44
N CYS A 256 -3.30 3.25 25.99
CA CYS A 256 -3.09 2.56 24.72
C CYS A 256 -3.31 3.51 23.54
N PHE A 257 -2.27 3.73 22.74
CA PHE A 257 -2.31 4.61 21.56
C PHE A 257 -3.31 4.16 20.50
N ALA A 258 -3.41 2.86 20.26
CA ALA A 258 -4.34 2.32 19.28
C ALA A 258 -5.82 2.54 19.69
N LEU A 259 -6.14 2.40 20.97
CA LEU A 259 -7.49 2.65 21.50
C LEU A 259 -7.79 4.15 21.64
N ALA A 260 -6.79 4.94 21.99
CA ALA A 260 -6.93 6.40 22.06
C ALA A 260 -7.25 6.99 20.68
N ALA A 261 -6.54 6.54 19.63
CA ALA A 261 -6.84 6.94 18.25
C ALA A 261 -8.29 6.63 17.86
N ARG A 262 -8.82 5.47 18.25
CA ARG A 262 -10.20 5.09 17.95
C ARG A 262 -11.23 5.90 18.72
N ARG A 263 -10.97 6.20 20.00
CA ARG A 263 -11.83 7.11 20.79
C ARG A 263 -11.90 8.50 20.16
N LYS A 264 -10.76 9.03 19.68
CA LYS A 264 -10.71 10.33 19.00
C LYS A 264 -11.46 10.29 17.65
N ALA A 265 -11.38 9.19 16.91
CA ALA A 265 -12.02 9.04 15.60
C ALA A 265 -13.55 9.22 15.65
N ILE A 266 -14.20 8.85 16.78
CA ILE A 266 -15.66 8.97 16.95
C ILE A 266 -16.15 10.42 16.79
N ASN A 267 -15.32 11.40 17.14
CA ASN A 267 -15.66 12.81 17.14
C ASN A 267 -15.17 13.56 15.89
N CYS A 268 -14.70 12.85 14.86
CA CYS A 268 -14.17 13.47 13.64
C CYS A 268 -15.24 13.65 12.58
N ASN A 269 -15.18 14.78 11.85
CA ASN A 269 -15.98 15.04 10.66
C ASN A 269 -15.39 14.31 9.44
N VAL A 270 -14.05 14.27 9.33
CA VAL A 270 -13.36 13.56 8.26
C VAL A 270 -12.34 12.60 8.87
N LEU A 271 -12.47 11.33 8.48
CA LEU A 271 -11.57 10.26 8.91
C LEU A 271 -10.83 9.71 7.69
N VAL A 272 -9.50 9.85 7.67
CA VAL A 272 -8.67 9.34 6.57
C VAL A 272 -8.11 7.98 6.93
N ILE A 273 -8.39 6.99 6.09
CA ILE A 273 -7.93 5.60 6.24
C ILE A 273 -7.27 5.11 4.95
N ASN A 274 -6.69 3.92 4.95
CA ASN A 274 -6.33 3.23 3.72
C ASN A 274 -7.35 2.13 3.36
N HIS A 275 -7.34 1.69 2.09
CA HIS A 275 -8.26 0.64 1.61
C HIS A 275 -8.14 -0.65 2.41
N ALA A 276 -6.95 -1.00 2.85
CA ALA A 276 -6.71 -2.17 3.69
C ALA A 276 -7.49 -2.12 5.01
N LEU A 277 -7.50 -0.97 5.67
CA LEU A 277 -8.27 -0.78 6.91
C LEU A 277 -9.78 -0.80 6.65
N PHE A 278 -10.22 -0.27 5.50
CA PHE A 278 -11.61 -0.38 5.07
C PHE A 278 -12.05 -1.84 4.94
N PHE A 279 -11.31 -2.67 4.20
CA PHE A 279 -11.66 -4.08 4.06
C PHE A 279 -11.62 -4.84 5.39
N ALA A 280 -10.66 -4.53 6.25
CA ALA A 280 -10.58 -5.13 7.58
C ALA A 280 -11.76 -4.75 8.51
N ASP A 281 -12.31 -3.55 8.36
CA ASP A 281 -13.52 -3.11 9.09
C ASP A 281 -14.77 -3.75 8.51
N ALA A 282 -14.91 -3.76 7.18
CA ALA A 282 -16.09 -4.25 6.48
C ALA A 282 -16.28 -5.78 6.56
N GLN A 283 -15.25 -6.54 6.98
CA GLN A 283 -15.33 -7.97 7.29
C GLN A 283 -15.90 -8.26 8.68
N ILE A 284 -15.85 -7.29 9.60
CA ILE A 284 -16.39 -7.44 10.95
C ILE A 284 -17.89 -7.17 10.87
N ASP A 285 -18.70 -8.15 11.35
CA ASP A 285 -20.18 -8.14 11.37
C ASP A 285 -20.83 -6.77 11.26
N ASP A 286 -21.81 -6.67 10.43
CA ASP A 286 -22.59 -5.52 9.98
C ASP A 286 -22.30 -4.21 10.75
N PRO A 287 -21.45 -3.31 10.19
CA PRO A 287 -21.09 -2.08 10.87
C PRO A 287 -22.30 -1.15 11.08
N PHE A 288 -23.45 -1.46 10.47
CA PHE A 288 -24.68 -0.65 10.52
C PHE A 288 -25.70 -1.18 11.56
N GLU A 289 -25.67 -2.47 11.91
CA GLU A 289 -26.62 -3.09 12.82
C GLU A 289 -26.09 -3.31 14.24
N SER A 290 -24.77 -3.42 14.44
CA SER A 290 -24.24 -3.77 15.75
C SER A 290 -24.34 -2.61 16.76
N GLN A 291 -24.94 -2.86 17.90
CA GLN A 291 -24.86 -1.99 19.09
C GLN A 291 -23.51 -2.11 19.79
N LYS A 292 -22.60 -2.94 19.29
CA LYS A 292 -21.24 -3.10 19.84
C LYS A 292 -20.43 -1.82 19.59
N PRO A 293 -19.62 -1.38 20.56
CA PRO A 293 -18.76 -0.22 20.37
C PRO A 293 -17.86 -0.46 19.15
N CYS A 294 -17.78 0.54 18.25
CA CYS A 294 -17.00 0.50 17.04
C CYS A 294 -15.57 0.00 17.30
N ILE A 295 -15.28 -1.20 16.83
CA ILE A 295 -13.97 -1.81 17.04
C ILE A 295 -12.94 -1.16 16.13
N MET A 296 -13.33 -0.66 14.95
CA MET A 296 -12.43 -0.07 13.98
C MET A 296 -12.84 1.32 13.48
N LEU A 297 -13.97 1.46 12.77
CA LEU A 297 -14.44 2.73 12.24
C LEU A 297 -15.68 3.24 13.01
N PRO A 298 -15.82 4.55 13.22
CA PRO A 298 -17.07 5.13 13.71
C PRO A 298 -18.17 5.02 12.65
N LYS A 299 -19.43 5.19 13.05
CA LYS A 299 -20.55 5.31 12.09
C LYS A 299 -20.34 6.54 11.21
N TYR A 300 -20.41 6.35 9.89
CA TYR A 300 -20.26 7.41 8.90
C TYR A 300 -21.49 7.52 8.00
N LYS A 301 -21.64 8.66 7.34
CA LYS A 301 -22.73 8.97 6.40
C LYS A 301 -22.27 9.10 4.96
N ALA A 302 -20.95 9.13 4.74
CA ALA A 302 -20.38 9.08 3.40
C ALA A 302 -19.01 8.42 3.44
N ILE A 303 -18.64 7.81 2.32
CA ILE A 303 -17.29 7.28 2.09
C ILE A 303 -16.79 7.67 0.70
N VAL A 304 -15.55 8.12 0.63
CA VAL A 304 -14.84 8.41 -0.61
C VAL A 304 -13.67 7.46 -0.74
N PHE A 305 -13.62 6.71 -1.83
CA PHE A 305 -12.48 5.88 -2.20
C PHE A 305 -11.62 6.66 -3.21
N ASP A 306 -10.47 7.15 -2.77
CA ASP A 306 -9.49 7.80 -3.64
C ASP A 306 -8.49 6.78 -4.16
N GLU A 307 -8.09 6.88 -5.43
CA GLU A 307 -7.39 5.86 -6.20
C GLU A 307 -8.15 4.51 -6.19
N ALA A 308 -9.46 4.60 -6.44
CA ALA A 308 -10.38 3.47 -6.35
C ALA A 308 -10.05 2.31 -7.31
N HIS A 309 -9.21 2.53 -8.33
CA HIS A 309 -8.71 1.47 -9.22
C HIS A 309 -7.92 0.37 -8.47
N GLU A 310 -7.37 0.70 -7.29
CA GLU A 310 -6.65 -0.25 -6.44
C GLU A 310 -7.59 -1.17 -5.61
N LEU A 311 -8.87 -0.80 -5.46
CA LEU A 311 -9.82 -1.55 -4.63
C LEU A 311 -9.89 -3.04 -4.97
N PRO A 312 -9.96 -3.46 -6.26
CA PRO A 312 -10.06 -4.87 -6.59
C PRO A 312 -8.85 -5.69 -6.11
N GLU A 313 -7.66 -5.16 -6.23
CA GLU A 313 -6.43 -5.85 -5.81
C GLU A 313 -6.29 -5.86 -4.30
N VAL A 314 -6.42 -4.70 -3.66
CA VAL A 314 -6.36 -4.59 -2.19
C VAL A 314 -7.43 -5.45 -1.54
N GLY A 315 -8.65 -5.48 -2.11
CA GLY A 315 -9.74 -6.32 -1.62
C GLY A 315 -9.43 -7.81 -1.71
N ARG A 316 -8.92 -8.31 -2.83
CA ARG A 316 -8.50 -9.72 -2.95
C ARG A 316 -7.46 -10.10 -1.91
N ASN A 317 -6.48 -9.23 -1.68
CA ASN A 317 -5.41 -9.48 -0.71
C ASN A 317 -5.93 -9.49 0.74
N HIS A 318 -6.95 -8.69 1.07
CA HIS A 318 -7.48 -8.58 2.43
C HIS A 318 -8.64 -9.54 2.73
N LEU A 319 -9.42 -9.92 1.72
CA LEU A 319 -10.49 -10.91 1.86
C LEU A 319 -9.96 -12.35 1.76
N GLY A 320 -8.71 -12.51 1.34
CA GLY A 320 -8.01 -13.79 1.33
C GLY A 320 -7.56 -14.21 2.74
N GLU A 321 -7.30 -15.49 2.87
CA GLU A 321 -6.78 -16.09 4.09
C GLU A 321 -5.33 -16.53 3.90
N GLU A 322 -4.53 -16.41 4.95
CA GLU A 322 -3.12 -16.73 4.91
C GLU A 322 -2.71 -17.58 6.11
N VAL A 323 -1.91 -18.61 5.85
CA VAL A 323 -1.19 -19.33 6.88
C VAL A 323 0.29 -19.41 6.53
N SER A 324 1.15 -19.02 7.45
CA SER A 324 2.59 -19.02 7.23
C SER A 324 3.34 -19.73 8.35
N TYR A 325 4.50 -20.29 8.02
CA TYR A 325 5.38 -20.91 9.01
C TYR A 325 5.73 -19.93 10.14
N ARG A 326 6.02 -18.68 9.80
CA ARG A 326 6.31 -17.62 10.77
C ARG A 326 5.10 -17.32 11.66
N GLY A 327 3.92 -17.23 11.05
CA GLY A 327 2.66 -16.97 11.77
C GLY A 327 2.33 -18.09 12.76
N LEU A 328 2.42 -19.35 12.32
CA LEU A 328 2.23 -20.52 13.20
C LEU A 328 3.23 -20.55 14.36
N ARG A 329 4.50 -20.28 14.10
CA ARG A 329 5.52 -20.19 15.15
C ARG A 329 5.19 -19.12 16.17
N GLN A 330 4.85 -17.92 15.71
CA GLN A 330 4.49 -16.81 16.58
C GLN A 330 3.25 -17.12 17.42
N LEU A 331 2.23 -17.74 16.81
CA LEU A 331 1.02 -18.20 17.49
C LEU A 331 1.34 -19.19 18.64
N CYS A 332 2.18 -20.20 18.34
CA CYS A 332 2.61 -21.18 19.32
C CYS A 332 3.42 -20.55 20.47
N GLU A 333 4.33 -19.62 20.16
CA GLU A 333 5.12 -18.89 21.16
C GLU A 333 4.22 -18.05 22.08
N VAL A 334 3.24 -17.35 21.53
CA VAL A 334 2.29 -16.53 22.30
C VAL A 334 1.41 -17.40 23.18
N LEU A 335 0.87 -18.51 22.67
CA LEU A 335 0.06 -19.44 23.44
C LEU A 335 0.85 -19.98 24.65
N ASN A 336 2.08 -20.45 24.43
CA ASN A 336 2.94 -20.92 25.51
C ASN A 336 3.23 -19.82 26.54
N GLN A 337 3.38 -18.58 26.14
CA GLN A 337 3.59 -17.44 27.06
C GLN A 337 2.33 -17.15 27.90
N VAL A 338 1.15 -17.14 27.27
CA VAL A 338 -0.12 -16.90 27.96
C VAL A 338 -0.38 -17.99 29.01
N VAL A 339 -0.19 -19.26 28.63
CA VAL A 339 -0.38 -20.38 29.58
C VAL A 339 0.65 -20.35 30.71
N LYS A 340 1.91 -20.00 30.43
CA LYS A 340 2.95 -19.84 31.46
C LYS A 340 2.63 -18.77 32.50
N GLN A 341 1.88 -17.72 32.11
CA GLN A 341 1.46 -16.64 33.01
C GLN A 341 0.23 -17.03 33.87
N ASN A 342 -0.43 -18.15 33.57
CA ASN A 342 -1.61 -18.66 34.26
C ASN A 342 -1.29 -20.02 34.94
N PRO A 343 -0.91 -20.02 36.23
CA PRO A 343 -0.44 -21.24 36.92
C PRO A 343 -1.47 -22.37 36.98
N GLU A 344 -2.76 -22.07 36.78
CA GLU A 344 -3.84 -23.06 36.78
C GLU A 344 -3.93 -23.86 35.49
N LEU A 345 -3.21 -23.44 34.41
CA LEU A 345 -3.21 -24.08 33.12
C LEU A 345 -2.02 -25.03 32.93
N ASP A 346 -2.25 -26.17 32.24
CA ASP A 346 -1.20 -27.14 31.96
C ASP A 346 -0.26 -26.65 30.81
N LEU A 347 0.86 -26.07 31.24
CA LEU A 347 1.91 -25.64 30.30
C LEU A 347 2.55 -26.82 29.55
N ASN A 348 2.67 -27.99 30.18
CA ASN A 348 3.34 -29.14 29.58
C ASN A 348 2.52 -29.70 28.41
N GLU A 349 1.21 -29.86 28.57
CA GLU A 349 0.32 -30.32 27.51
C GLU A 349 0.23 -29.28 26.37
N THR A 350 0.15 -28.00 26.71
CA THR A 350 0.18 -26.91 25.71
C THR A 350 1.49 -26.90 24.92
N SER A 351 2.63 -27.03 25.58
CA SER A 351 3.95 -27.08 24.92
C SER A 351 4.10 -28.29 24.00
N LYS A 352 3.57 -29.45 24.37
CA LYS A 352 3.52 -30.62 23.49
C LYS A 352 2.64 -30.38 22.27
N GLY A 353 1.47 -29.75 22.44
CA GLY A 353 0.55 -29.42 21.37
C GLY A 353 1.19 -28.46 20.35
N THR A 354 1.79 -27.38 20.83
CA THR A 354 2.48 -26.40 19.98
C THR A 354 3.71 -26.99 19.28
N ALA A 355 4.49 -27.83 19.94
CA ALA A 355 5.63 -28.55 19.35
C ALA A 355 5.19 -29.42 18.17
N ARG A 356 4.09 -30.20 18.33
CA ARG A 356 3.53 -31.05 17.25
C ARG A 356 3.10 -30.23 16.04
N VAL A 357 2.49 -29.06 16.24
CA VAL A 357 2.13 -28.14 15.12
C VAL A 357 3.38 -27.68 14.40
N MET A 358 4.41 -27.27 15.15
CA MET A 358 5.66 -26.79 14.54
C MET A 358 6.45 -27.88 13.83
N GLU A 359 6.41 -29.10 14.32
CA GLU A 359 7.01 -30.27 13.68
C GLU A 359 6.34 -30.56 12.32
N ALA A 360 5.00 -30.61 12.30
CA ALA A 360 4.24 -30.79 11.07
C ALA A 360 4.47 -29.64 10.06
N ALA A 361 4.49 -28.40 10.52
CA ALA A 361 4.80 -27.25 9.66
C ALA A 361 6.24 -27.30 9.13
N LYS A 362 7.20 -27.76 9.93
CA LYS A 362 8.59 -27.95 9.51
C LYS A 362 8.73 -29.03 8.45
N ALA A 363 7.96 -30.11 8.53
CA ALA A 363 7.96 -31.21 7.56
C ALA A 363 7.53 -30.77 6.16
N LEU A 364 6.64 -29.78 6.04
CA LEU A 364 6.23 -29.20 4.76
C LEU A 364 7.35 -28.39 4.08
N THR A 365 8.19 -27.70 4.85
CA THR A 365 9.20 -26.78 4.30
C THR A 365 10.20 -27.46 3.35
N PRO A 366 10.83 -28.60 3.66
CA PRO A 366 11.72 -29.29 2.73
C PRO A 366 11.00 -29.80 1.48
N PHE A 367 9.75 -30.24 1.62
CA PHE A 367 8.94 -30.71 0.50
C PHE A 367 8.72 -29.60 -0.53
N LEU A 368 8.34 -28.42 -0.06
CA LEU A 368 8.14 -27.25 -0.90
C LEU A 368 9.45 -26.73 -1.53
N ARG A 369 10.59 -26.85 -0.82
CA ARG A 369 11.91 -26.44 -1.32
C ARG A 369 12.52 -27.40 -2.34
N LYS A 370 12.32 -28.72 -2.20
CA LYS A 370 12.92 -29.74 -3.09
C LYS A 370 12.55 -29.58 -4.56
N LYS A 371 11.55 -28.78 -4.86
CA LYS A 371 10.97 -28.66 -6.19
C LYS A 371 11.27 -27.32 -6.86
N GLY A 372 11.95 -26.37 -6.18
CA GLY A 372 12.53 -25.18 -6.79
C GLY A 372 13.88 -25.51 -7.41
N ASP A 373 14.23 -24.90 -8.52
CA ASP A 373 15.55 -25.05 -9.18
C ASP A 373 16.73 -24.47 -8.41
N GLY A 374 16.49 -23.94 -7.20
CA GLY A 374 17.50 -23.43 -6.28
C GLY A 374 18.11 -22.08 -6.67
N THR A 375 17.65 -21.44 -7.73
CA THR A 375 18.24 -20.20 -8.25
C THR A 375 17.63 -18.92 -7.68
N HIS A 376 16.48 -19.00 -7.00
CA HIS A 376 15.81 -17.85 -6.41
C HIS A 376 15.39 -18.11 -4.97
N ASP A 377 15.48 -17.08 -4.14
CA ASP A 377 15.08 -17.14 -2.71
C ASP A 377 13.56 -17.15 -2.47
N PHE A 378 12.76 -17.02 -3.52
CA PHE A 378 11.30 -16.90 -3.44
C PHE A 378 10.64 -17.61 -4.63
N PHE A 379 9.70 -18.51 -4.33
CA PHE A 379 8.90 -19.25 -5.33
C PHE A 379 7.42 -19.17 -4.97
N GLU A 380 6.56 -19.09 -5.98
CA GLU A 380 5.12 -19.13 -5.81
C GLU A 380 4.51 -20.25 -6.67
N TYR A 381 3.62 -21.06 -6.06
CA TYR A 381 2.99 -22.22 -6.66
C TYR A 381 1.47 -22.16 -6.53
N ARG A 382 0.74 -22.84 -7.44
CA ARG A 382 -0.72 -22.99 -7.36
C ARG A 382 -1.11 -24.36 -6.82
N PHE A 383 -2.30 -24.42 -6.21
CA PHE A 383 -2.93 -25.63 -5.68
C PHE A 383 -4.11 -26.11 -6.53
N ASP A 384 -4.33 -25.61 -7.73
CA ASP A 384 -5.44 -25.99 -8.59
C ASP A 384 -5.07 -27.06 -9.63
N ASP A 385 -6.10 -27.57 -10.35
CA ASP A 385 -5.94 -28.55 -11.39
C ASP A 385 -5.10 -28.00 -12.54
N TYR A 386 -4.09 -28.77 -12.93
CA TYR A 386 -3.17 -28.48 -14.01
C TYR A 386 -3.54 -29.33 -15.23
N ASP A 387 -3.60 -28.73 -16.41
CA ASP A 387 -3.67 -29.45 -17.68
C ASP A 387 -2.25 -29.90 -18.05
N GLU A 388 -2.05 -31.24 -18.17
CA GLU A 388 -0.76 -31.85 -18.52
C GLU A 388 -0.24 -31.43 -19.89
N ASN A 389 -1.13 -30.92 -20.76
CA ASN A 389 -0.80 -30.45 -22.10
C ASN A 389 -0.35 -28.97 -22.14
N GLU A 390 -0.46 -28.25 -21.04
CA GLU A 390 -0.04 -26.85 -20.93
C GLU A 390 1.46 -26.78 -20.66
N LYS A 391 2.25 -26.46 -21.70
CA LYS A 391 3.69 -26.18 -21.58
C LYS A 391 3.87 -24.84 -20.85
N ASP A 392 3.90 -24.88 -19.51
CA ASP A 392 4.21 -23.71 -18.70
C ASP A 392 5.73 -23.66 -18.43
N PRO A 393 6.41 -22.59 -18.87
CA PRO A 393 7.84 -22.41 -18.57
C PRO A 393 8.12 -22.10 -17.10
N LEU A 394 7.09 -21.76 -16.30
CA LEU A 394 7.18 -21.54 -14.86
C LEU A 394 6.54 -22.76 -14.19
N HIS A 395 7.36 -23.63 -13.65
CA HIS A 395 7.01 -24.89 -12.99
C HIS A 395 5.81 -24.79 -12.04
N VAL A 396 4.60 -24.90 -12.61
CA VAL A 396 3.39 -25.04 -11.80
C VAL A 396 3.33 -26.50 -11.33
N TYR A 397 3.43 -26.70 -10.06
CA TYR A 397 3.37 -28.02 -9.46
C TYR A 397 1.92 -28.46 -9.33
N LYS A 398 1.61 -29.60 -9.97
CA LYS A 398 0.45 -30.39 -9.65
C LYS A 398 0.63 -30.93 -8.22
N VAL A 399 -0.10 -30.35 -7.27
CA VAL A 399 -0.12 -30.84 -5.89
C VAL A 399 -1.05 -32.07 -5.81
N GLN A 400 -0.84 -33.07 -6.67
CA GLN A 400 -1.50 -34.36 -6.61
C GLN A 400 -0.60 -35.44 -5.98
N ASN A 401 0.50 -35.03 -5.35
CA ASN A 401 1.35 -35.98 -4.65
C ASN A 401 0.70 -36.34 -3.31
N ASP A 402 0.44 -37.58 -3.09
CA ASP A 402 -0.12 -38.12 -1.84
C ASP A 402 0.73 -37.74 -0.62
N GLU A 403 2.05 -37.62 -0.77
CA GLU A 403 2.96 -37.19 0.28
C GLU A 403 2.63 -35.76 0.74
N PHE A 404 2.44 -34.81 -0.18
CA PHE A 404 2.07 -33.44 0.17
C PHE A 404 0.68 -33.35 0.81
N ARG A 405 -0.30 -34.10 0.25
CA ARG A 405 -1.65 -34.17 0.84
C ARG A 405 -1.61 -34.72 2.25
N ASN A 406 -0.80 -35.75 2.50
CA ASN A 406 -0.64 -36.33 3.83
C ASN A 406 0.00 -35.35 4.81
N LEU A 407 1.05 -34.61 4.39
CA LEU A 407 1.68 -33.57 5.21
C LEU A 407 0.72 -32.40 5.53
N MET A 408 -0.08 -31.98 4.56
CA MET A 408 -1.11 -30.95 4.78
C MET A 408 -2.21 -31.45 5.72
N ALA A 409 -2.66 -32.70 5.56
CA ALA A 409 -3.65 -33.31 6.44
C ALA A 409 -3.09 -33.48 7.87
N GLU A 410 -1.84 -33.86 7.99
CA GLU A 410 -1.17 -33.93 9.30
C GLU A 410 -1.12 -32.56 9.98
N LEU A 411 -0.66 -31.51 9.29
CA LEU A 411 -0.65 -30.14 9.82
C LEU A 411 -2.06 -29.72 10.25
N TYR A 412 -3.06 -29.94 9.41
CA TYR A 412 -4.46 -29.63 9.72
C TYR A 412 -4.92 -30.33 11.02
N LEU A 413 -4.64 -31.63 11.16
CA LEU A 413 -5.03 -32.42 12.34
C LEU A 413 -4.32 -31.92 13.61
N LYS A 414 -3.03 -31.55 13.54
CA LYS A 414 -2.30 -30.99 14.69
C LYS A 414 -2.85 -29.64 15.10
N ILE A 415 -3.18 -28.74 14.14
CA ILE A 415 -3.79 -27.44 14.45
C ILE A 415 -5.21 -27.65 15.01
N LYS A 416 -5.98 -28.61 14.47
CA LYS A 416 -7.33 -28.93 14.98
C LYS A 416 -7.29 -29.44 16.43
N ALA A 417 -6.31 -30.30 16.75
CA ALA A 417 -6.09 -30.75 18.12
C ALA A 417 -5.70 -29.59 19.06
N LEU A 418 -4.84 -28.66 18.56
CA LEU A 418 -4.48 -27.46 19.30
C LEU A 418 -5.69 -26.54 19.50
N SER A 419 -6.56 -26.37 18.49
CA SER A 419 -7.80 -25.61 18.61
C SER A 419 -8.70 -26.12 19.74
N LYS A 420 -8.90 -27.46 19.75
CA LYS A 420 -9.68 -28.10 20.81
C LYS A 420 -9.04 -27.87 22.18
N HIS A 421 -7.73 -28.06 22.30
CA HIS A 421 -7.03 -27.83 23.57
C HIS A 421 -7.22 -26.38 24.06
N VAL A 422 -7.09 -25.37 23.18
CA VAL A 422 -7.30 -23.97 23.53
C VAL A 422 -8.77 -23.71 23.92
N GLU A 423 -9.74 -24.38 23.29
CA GLU A 423 -11.16 -24.30 23.68
C GLU A 423 -11.37 -24.87 25.08
N ASP A 424 -10.76 -26.01 25.38
CA ASP A 424 -10.91 -26.70 26.67
C ASP A 424 -10.30 -25.92 27.85
N ILE A 425 -9.18 -25.17 27.62
CA ILE A 425 -8.52 -24.37 28.66
C ILE A 425 -9.02 -22.94 28.74
N LYS A 426 -9.85 -22.49 27.79
CA LYS A 426 -10.35 -21.12 27.75
C LYS A 426 -11.48 -20.91 28.75
N ALA A 427 -11.25 -20.09 29.78
CA ALA A 427 -12.33 -19.53 30.58
C ALA A 427 -13.20 -18.55 29.79
N ALA A 428 -14.47 -18.38 30.19
CA ALA A 428 -15.44 -17.54 29.47
C ALA A 428 -14.96 -16.10 29.23
N ASP A 429 -14.17 -15.56 30.15
CA ASP A 429 -13.70 -14.16 30.11
C ASP A 429 -12.22 -14.00 29.70
N ASP A 430 -11.58 -15.04 29.17
CA ASP A 430 -10.17 -14.97 28.73
C ASP A 430 -10.07 -14.47 27.29
N GLU A 431 -9.94 -13.14 27.13
CA GLU A 431 -9.77 -12.49 25.82
C GLU A 431 -8.49 -12.90 25.10
N ALA A 432 -7.40 -13.20 25.83
CA ALA A 432 -6.12 -13.57 25.23
C ALA A 432 -6.23 -14.95 24.58
N LEU A 433 -6.76 -15.96 25.31
CA LEU A 433 -7.02 -17.29 24.76
C LEU A 433 -8.11 -17.23 23.68
N GLY A 434 -9.10 -16.35 23.83
CA GLY A 434 -10.14 -16.11 22.80
C GLY A 434 -9.55 -15.62 21.48
N SER A 435 -8.63 -14.68 21.54
CA SER A 435 -7.92 -14.16 20.36
C SER A 435 -7.05 -15.24 19.70
N ILE A 436 -6.32 -16.03 20.51
CA ILE A 436 -5.48 -17.13 20.02
C ILE A 436 -6.37 -18.20 19.35
N LEU A 437 -7.50 -18.54 19.96
CA LEU A 437 -8.45 -19.48 19.39
C LEU A 437 -8.98 -19.00 18.02
N GLY A 438 -9.27 -17.70 17.90
CA GLY A 438 -9.66 -17.09 16.62
C GLY A 438 -8.59 -17.34 15.54
N GLN A 439 -7.32 -17.09 15.82
CA GLN A 439 -6.22 -17.30 14.88
C GLN A 439 -6.00 -18.77 14.52
N VAL A 440 -6.14 -19.66 15.51
CA VAL A 440 -6.06 -21.11 15.25
C VAL A 440 -7.19 -21.52 14.29
N LYS A 441 -8.40 -20.99 14.48
CA LYS A 441 -9.55 -21.25 13.59
C LYS A 441 -9.34 -20.66 12.19
N GLU A 442 -8.79 -19.46 12.08
CA GLU A 442 -8.42 -18.87 10.78
C GLU A 442 -7.39 -19.75 10.04
N ALA A 443 -6.35 -20.22 10.74
CA ALA A 443 -5.37 -21.13 10.15
C ALA A 443 -6.01 -22.45 9.71
N LEU A 444 -6.92 -23.01 10.50
CA LEU A 444 -7.69 -24.21 10.14
C LEU A 444 -8.55 -23.98 8.90
N HIS A 445 -9.23 -22.84 8.82
CA HIS A 445 -10.08 -22.52 7.68
C HIS A 445 -9.24 -22.37 6.41
N ALA A 446 -8.13 -21.65 6.48
CA ALA A 446 -7.22 -21.48 5.35
C ALA A 446 -6.65 -22.81 4.83
N ILE A 447 -6.14 -23.67 5.74
CA ILE A 447 -5.59 -24.99 5.34
C ILE A 447 -6.71 -25.91 4.84
N GLY A 448 -7.85 -25.95 5.52
CA GLY A 448 -9.01 -26.72 5.10
C GLY A 448 -9.53 -26.29 3.73
N GLY A 449 -9.62 -24.99 3.49
CA GLY A 449 -9.97 -24.42 2.19
C GLY A 449 -9.01 -24.82 1.08
N LEU A 450 -7.70 -24.76 1.35
CA LEU A 450 -6.67 -25.18 0.40
C LEU A 450 -6.77 -26.69 0.07
N MET A 451 -7.04 -27.53 1.07
CA MET A 451 -7.18 -28.97 0.90
C MET A 451 -8.43 -29.36 0.11
N THR A 452 -9.51 -28.60 0.27
CA THR A 452 -10.81 -28.88 -0.37
C THR A 452 -11.08 -28.07 -1.63
N LEU A 453 -10.20 -27.14 -2.00
CA LEU A 453 -10.40 -26.19 -3.09
C LEU A 453 -10.85 -26.85 -4.42
N ASN A 454 -10.28 -28.00 -4.74
CA ASN A 454 -10.57 -28.74 -5.97
C ASN A 454 -11.63 -29.85 -5.79
N SER A 455 -12.20 -30.01 -4.60
CA SER A 455 -13.29 -30.95 -4.39
C SER A 455 -14.53 -30.53 -5.19
N PRO A 456 -15.23 -31.46 -5.84
CA PRO A 456 -16.46 -31.16 -6.57
C PRO A 456 -17.53 -30.45 -5.72
N ASP A 457 -17.56 -30.75 -4.44
CA ASP A 457 -18.56 -30.24 -3.46
C ASP A 457 -18.06 -28.96 -2.74
N SER A 458 -16.89 -28.43 -3.10
CA SER A 458 -16.35 -27.24 -2.42
C SER A 458 -17.05 -25.97 -2.89
N GLU A 459 -17.59 -25.21 -1.94
CA GLU A 459 -18.14 -23.86 -2.17
C GLU A 459 -17.08 -22.87 -2.67
N LEU A 460 -15.80 -23.15 -2.43
CA LEU A 460 -14.66 -22.32 -2.85
C LEU A 460 -14.27 -22.53 -4.31
N ARG A 461 -14.73 -23.65 -4.92
CA ARG A 461 -14.38 -24.03 -6.28
C ARG A 461 -14.81 -22.95 -7.28
N GLY A 462 -13.84 -22.51 -8.09
CA GLY A 462 -14.07 -21.48 -9.12
C GLY A 462 -14.20 -20.05 -8.60
N GLY A 463 -14.25 -19.85 -7.26
CA GLY A 463 -14.27 -18.51 -6.64
C GLY A 463 -12.96 -18.12 -5.97
N TYR A 464 -12.08 -19.08 -5.71
CA TYR A 464 -10.81 -18.89 -5.01
C TYR A 464 -9.66 -19.56 -5.75
N VAL A 465 -8.45 -19.13 -5.45
CA VAL A 465 -7.19 -19.78 -5.85
C VAL A 465 -6.32 -20.01 -4.62
N GLY A 466 -5.71 -21.19 -4.55
CA GLY A 466 -4.68 -21.51 -3.59
C GLY A 466 -3.29 -21.25 -4.17
N SER A 467 -2.42 -20.62 -3.40
CA SER A 467 -1.01 -20.45 -3.75
C SER A 467 -0.11 -20.68 -2.55
N VAL A 468 1.16 -21.02 -2.79
CA VAL A 468 2.19 -21.10 -1.76
C VAL A 468 3.44 -20.36 -2.22
N ALA A 469 3.88 -19.42 -1.39
CA ALA A 469 5.15 -18.73 -1.56
C ALA A 469 6.19 -19.37 -0.62
N VAL A 470 7.37 -19.69 -1.14
CA VAL A 470 8.47 -20.32 -0.37
C VAL A 470 9.68 -19.40 -0.35
N SER A 471 10.27 -19.21 0.83
CA SER A 471 11.46 -18.41 1.05
C SER A 471 12.48 -19.13 1.93
N ALA A 472 13.66 -18.54 2.11
CA ALA A 472 14.66 -19.04 3.07
C ALA A 472 14.11 -19.20 4.50
N HIS A 473 13.08 -18.44 4.87
CA HIS A 473 12.50 -18.40 6.22
C HIS A 473 11.26 -19.28 6.41
N GLY A 474 10.84 -20.03 5.40
CA GLY A 474 9.69 -20.92 5.46
C GLY A 474 8.72 -20.71 4.28
N PHE A 475 7.46 -21.03 4.51
CA PHE A 475 6.41 -20.91 3.52
C PHE A 475 5.30 -19.95 3.98
N THR A 476 4.55 -19.44 2.99
CA THR A 476 3.28 -18.75 3.17
C THR A 476 2.28 -19.32 2.20
N MET A 477 1.21 -19.90 2.69
CA MET A 477 0.09 -20.42 1.90
C MET A 477 -1.04 -19.40 1.92
N ARG A 478 -1.68 -19.17 0.78
CA ARG A 478 -2.79 -18.22 0.64
C ARG A 478 -3.97 -18.86 -0.08
N LEU A 479 -5.14 -18.57 0.44
CA LEU A 479 -6.42 -18.83 -0.20
C LEU A 479 -7.00 -17.47 -0.61
N THR A 480 -6.93 -17.14 -1.91
CA THR A 480 -7.24 -15.79 -2.40
C THR A 480 -8.53 -15.81 -3.21
N PRO A 481 -9.54 -14.97 -2.92
CA PRO A 481 -10.72 -14.83 -3.76
C PRO A 481 -10.35 -14.23 -5.11
N LEU A 482 -10.93 -14.73 -6.19
CA LEU A 482 -10.66 -14.26 -7.54
C LEU A 482 -11.36 -12.93 -7.85
N GLU A 483 -12.52 -12.71 -7.24
CA GLU A 483 -13.36 -11.53 -7.43
C GLU A 483 -13.80 -10.97 -6.07
N ILE A 484 -13.91 -9.64 -5.97
CA ILE A 484 -14.46 -8.95 -4.81
C ILE A 484 -15.87 -8.44 -5.06
N SER A 485 -16.40 -8.63 -6.26
CA SER A 485 -17.68 -8.08 -6.71
C SER A 485 -18.86 -8.50 -5.84
N GLY A 486 -18.85 -9.72 -5.33
CA GLY A 486 -19.87 -10.21 -4.39
C GLY A 486 -19.87 -9.42 -3.07
N PHE A 487 -18.69 -9.31 -2.45
CA PHE A 487 -18.49 -8.57 -1.20
C PHE A 487 -18.82 -7.09 -1.36
N MET A 488 -18.18 -6.43 -2.33
CA MET A 488 -18.41 -5.00 -2.56
C MET A 488 -19.82 -4.70 -3.03
N GLY A 489 -20.44 -5.57 -3.83
CA GLY A 489 -21.85 -5.41 -4.24
C GLY A 489 -22.82 -5.46 -3.04
N GLN A 490 -22.58 -6.34 -2.07
CA GLN A 490 -23.36 -6.37 -0.83
C GLN A 490 -23.14 -5.11 0.01
N TYR A 491 -21.88 -4.68 0.15
CA TYR A 491 -21.55 -3.44 0.84
C TYR A 491 -22.26 -2.23 0.21
N LEU A 492 -22.21 -2.10 -1.12
CA LEU A 492 -22.86 -1.00 -1.85
C LEU A 492 -24.40 -1.02 -1.67
N LYS A 493 -25.03 -2.21 -1.67
CA LYS A 493 -26.47 -2.35 -1.37
C LYS A 493 -26.80 -1.89 0.05
N LYS A 494 -25.97 -2.24 1.03
CA LYS A 494 -26.16 -1.77 2.43
C LYS A 494 -26.00 -0.26 2.53
N CYS A 495 -25.01 0.33 1.84
CA CYS A 495 -24.85 1.79 1.78
C CYS A 495 -26.10 2.46 1.20
N ALA A 496 -26.63 1.96 0.10
CA ALA A 496 -27.84 2.50 -0.53
C ALA A 496 -29.06 2.41 0.40
N SER A 497 -29.30 1.27 1.07
CA SER A 497 -30.39 1.10 2.03
C SER A 497 -30.26 2.00 3.27
N SER A 498 -29.05 2.39 3.64
CA SER A 498 -28.75 3.27 4.79
C SER A 498 -28.57 4.74 4.40
N SER A 499 -28.82 5.11 3.13
CA SER A 499 -28.61 6.44 2.58
C SER A 499 -27.18 6.98 2.84
N ILE A 500 -26.18 6.11 2.65
CA ILE A 500 -24.77 6.45 2.75
C ILE A 500 -24.23 6.78 1.37
N GLY A 501 -23.71 8.00 1.19
CA GLY A 501 -23.08 8.43 -0.05
C GLY A 501 -21.76 7.70 -0.30
N VAL A 502 -21.61 7.12 -1.48
CA VAL A 502 -20.38 6.43 -1.89
C VAL A 502 -19.78 7.12 -3.10
N VAL A 503 -18.53 7.57 -3.00
CA VAL A 503 -17.80 8.17 -4.09
C VAL A 503 -16.57 7.33 -4.37
N MET A 504 -16.41 6.87 -5.61
CA MET A 504 -15.22 6.16 -6.10
C MET A 504 -14.53 7.01 -7.14
N THR A 505 -13.31 7.46 -6.84
CA THR A 505 -12.59 8.36 -7.74
C THR A 505 -11.15 7.91 -7.99
N SER A 506 -10.68 8.14 -9.21
CA SER A 506 -9.29 7.93 -9.62
C SER A 506 -9.00 8.73 -10.89
N ALA A 507 -7.72 8.84 -11.24
CA ALA A 507 -7.32 9.35 -12.55
C ALA A 507 -7.55 8.33 -13.69
N THR A 508 -7.71 7.06 -13.34
CA THR A 508 -7.77 5.93 -14.29
C THR A 508 -8.77 4.87 -13.82
N LEU A 509 -10.03 4.99 -14.22
CA LEU A 509 -11.11 4.02 -13.95
C LEU A 509 -11.71 3.48 -15.24
N SER A 510 -11.77 4.30 -16.28
CA SER A 510 -12.34 3.94 -17.57
C SER A 510 -11.30 3.32 -18.51
N VAL A 511 -11.75 2.46 -19.40
CA VAL A 511 -10.98 1.92 -20.53
C VAL A 511 -11.66 2.34 -21.80
N ALA A 512 -10.96 3.05 -22.68
CA ALA A 512 -11.54 3.67 -23.87
C ALA A 512 -12.78 4.56 -23.58
N GLY A 513 -12.85 5.13 -22.37
CA GLY A 513 -13.94 6.02 -21.92
C GLY A 513 -15.10 5.33 -21.21
N GLU A 514 -15.09 4.02 -21.07
CA GLU A 514 -16.17 3.24 -20.45
C GLU A 514 -15.79 2.68 -19.06
N PHE A 515 -16.72 2.72 -18.11
CA PHE A 515 -16.55 2.23 -16.74
C PHE A 515 -16.95 0.77 -16.53
N GLY A 516 -17.43 0.08 -17.58
CA GLY A 516 -18.02 -1.25 -17.48
C GLY A 516 -17.12 -2.30 -16.82
N LYS A 517 -15.77 -2.24 -17.02
CA LYS A 517 -14.82 -3.13 -16.32
C LYS A 517 -14.83 -2.83 -14.82
N PHE A 518 -14.63 -1.59 -14.43
CA PHE A 518 -14.54 -1.21 -13.01
C PHE A 518 -15.83 -1.54 -12.26
N ARG A 519 -17.01 -1.26 -12.86
CA ARG A 519 -18.30 -1.66 -12.28
C ARG A 519 -18.39 -3.17 -12.01
N ARG A 520 -17.98 -3.98 -12.97
CA ARG A 520 -17.98 -5.46 -12.79
C ARG A 520 -17.06 -5.87 -11.66
N ASP A 521 -15.86 -5.31 -11.60
CA ASP A 521 -14.84 -5.67 -10.61
C ASP A 521 -15.31 -5.38 -9.18
N ILE A 522 -16.08 -4.30 -8.97
CA ILE A 522 -16.60 -3.91 -7.65
C ILE A 522 -18.07 -4.33 -7.42
N GLY A 523 -18.70 -5.01 -8.37
CA GLY A 523 -20.11 -5.41 -8.25
C GLY A 523 -21.11 -4.25 -8.15
N ALA A 524 -20.79 -3.08 -8.74
CA ALA A 524 -21.70 -1.95 -8.74
C ALA A 524 -22.89 -2.19 -9.66
N PRO A 525 -24.13 -1.83 -9.23
CA PRO A 525 -25.30 -1.96 -10.07
C PRO A 525 -25.21 -1.04 -11.31
N SER A 526 -25.85 -1.44 -12.42
CA SER A 526 -25.97 -0.57 -13.59
C SER A 526 -26.92 0.59 -13.34
N ASP A 527 -28.00 0.32 -12.60
CA ASP A 527 -29.05 1.30 -12.32
C ASP A 527 -28.74 2.05 -11.02
N GLY A 528 -28.92 3.37 -11.03
CA GLY A 528 -28.65 4.22 -9.87
C GLY A 528 -27.19 4.56 -9.61
N THR A 529 -26.24 4.11 -10.48
CA THR A 529 -24.86 4.53 -10.43
C THR A 529 -24.62 5.74 -11.32
N LEU A 530 -24.17 6.86 -10.74
CA LEU A 530 -23.75 8.03 -11.49
C LEU A 530 -22.31 7.85 -11.96
N GLU A 531 -22.07 7.94 -13.25
CA GLU A 531 -20.74 7.86 -13.86
C GLU A 531 -20.38 9.20 -14.49
N ILE A 532 -19.21 9.73 -14.10
CA ILE A 532 -18.71 10.98 -14.68
C ILE A 532 -17.24 10.85 -15.08
N ARG A 533 -16.90 11.52 -16.16
CA ARG A 533 -15.53 11.70 -16.59
C ARG A 533 -15.23 13.20 -16.70
N VAL A 534 -14.11 13.58 -16.08
CA VAL A 534 -13.56 14.94 -16.13
C VAL A 534 -12.17 14.84 -16.73
N ASP A 535 -12.00 15.43 -17.90
CA ASP A 535 -10.72 15.42 -18.61
C ASP A 535 -9.67 16.28 -17.88
N SER A 536 -8.40 15.98 -18.12
CA SER A 536 -7.29 16.79 -17.61
C SER A 536 -7.34 18.22 -18.20
N PRO A 537 -7.08 19.26 -17.41
CA PRO A 537 -7.01 20.62 -17.89
C PRO A 537 -5.72 20.94 -18.69
N PHE A 538 -4.78 20.00 -18.75
CA PHE A 538 -3.50 20.23 -19.39
C PHE A 538 -3.56 20.06 -20.90
N ASP A 539 -2.87 20.95 -21.63
CA ASP A 539 -2.72 20.86 -23.08
C ASP A 539 -1.64 19.84 -23.48
N TYR A 540 -2.03 18.58 -23.45
CA TYR A 540 -1.15 17.48 -23.86
C TYR A 540 -0.73 17.59 -25.32
N ALA A 541 -1.57 18.13 -26.20
CA ALA A 541 -1.31 18.17 -27.63
C ALA A 541 -0.11 19.05 -27.99
N SER A 542 0.11 20.14 -27.24
CA SER A 542 1.24 21.07 -27.46
C SER A 542 2.42 20.77 -26.51
N HIS A 543 2.17 20.18 -25.33
CA HIS A 543 3.19 20.02 -24.28
C HIS A 543 3.81 18.62 -24.22
N ALA A 544 3.17 17.61 -24.81
CA ALA A 544 3.64 16.24 -24.74
C ALA A 544 3.75 15.57 -26.12
N ALA A 545 4.77 14.76 -26.29
CA ALA A 545 4.93 13.93 -27.47
C ALA A 545 5.07 12.45 -27.07
N LEU A 546 4.58 11.57 -27.93
CA LEU A 546 4.66 10.12 -27.79
C LEU A 546 5.38 9.52 -28.98
N LEU A 547 6.45 8.78 -28.74
CA LEU A 547 7.08 7.93 -29.73
C LEU A 547 6.56 6.50 -29.59
N VAL A 548 5.99 5.98 -30.68
CA VAL A 548 5.65 4.56 -30.86
C VAL A 548 6.14 4.13 -32.24
N SER A 549 6.93 3.08 -32.31
CA SER A 549 7.55 2.64 -33.57
C SER A 549 7.34 1.16 -33.82
N ARG A 550 7.07 0.82 -35.08
CA ARG A 550 7.09 -0.59 -35.55
C ARG A 550 8.51 -1.13 -35.65
N GLY A 551 9.52 -0.24 -35.70
CA GLY A 551 10.94 -0.58 -35.79
C GLY A 551 11.53 -1.09 -34.48
N PHE A 552 10.87 -0.84 -33.34
CA PHE A 552 11.35 -1.38 -32.08
C PHE A 552 11.31 -2.92 -32.09
N PRO A 553 12.31 -3.57 -31.46
CA PRO A 553 12.40 -5.02 -31.41
C PRO A 553 11.23 -5.61 -30.59
N ASP A 554 10.79 -6.82 -30.99
CA ASP A 554 9.74 -7.55 -30.28
C ASP A 554 10.18 -7.87 -28.84
N PRO A 555 9.28 -7.89 -27.85
CA PRO A 555 9.58 -8.28 -26.48
C PRO A 555 10.28 -9.63 -26.29
N SER A 556 10.17 -10.55 -27.25
CA SER A 556 10.85 -11.86 -27.27
C SER A 556 12.23 -11.88 -27.88
N ASP A 557 12.69 -10.79 -28.48
CA ASP A 557 14.03 -10.68 -29.07
C ASP A 557 15.13 -10.73 -27.99
N ARG A 558 16.12 -11.59 -28.16
CA ARG A 558 17.21 -11.78 -27.18
C ARG A 558 18.12 -10.56 -27.05
N ASN A 559 18.32 -9.80 -28.13
CA ASN A 559 19.18 -8.61 -28.18
C ASN A 559 18.36 -7.31 -28.05
N ARG A 560 17.14 -7.42 -27.54
CA ARG A 560 16.18 -6.34 -27.51
C ARG A 560 16.71 -5.11 -26.77
N ASP A 561 17.24 -5.32 -25.59
CA ASP A 561 17.59 -4.21 -24.68
C ASP A 561 18.70 -3.34 -25.30
N ASP A 562 19.75 -3.94 -25.86
CA ASP A 562 20.81 -3.20 -26.54
C ASP A 562 20.30 -2.44 -27.76
N ARG A 563 19.47 -3.07 -28.60
CA ARG A 563 18.88 -2.42 -29.78
C ARG A 563 17.97 -1.24 -29.43
N ILE A 564 17.20 -1.35 -28.36
CA ILE A 564 16.38 -0.23 -27.86
C ILE A 564 17.26 0.93 -27.43
N PHE A 565 18.30 0.67 -26.66
CA PHE A 565 19.20 1.74 -26.20
C PHE A 565 20.04 2.34 -27.34
N ASP A 566 20.41 1.55 -28.35
CA ASP A 566 21.05 2.08 -29.57
C ASP A 566 20.12 3.03 -30.34
N GLU A 567 18.86 2.65 -30.50
CA GLU A 567 17.86 3.47 -31.18
C GLU A 567 17.51 4.74 -30.39
N LEU A 568 17.42 4.65 -29.05
CA LEU A 568 17.07 5.77 -28.17
C LEU A 568 18.23 6.66 -27.77
N ASP A 569 19.49 6.27 -28.02
CA ASP A 569 20.68 7.08 -27.65
C ASP A 569 20.57 8.55 -28.07
N PRO A 570 20.13 8.89 -29.32
CA PRO A 570 20.00 10.28 -29.72
C PRO A 570 18.98 11.08 -28.94
N VAL A 571 17.93 10.43 -28.39
CA VAL A 571 16.90 11.08 -27.58
C VAL A 571 17.36 11.22 -26.13
N ILE A 572 17.99 10.19 -25.57
CA ILE A 572 18.51 10.21 -24.20
C ILE A 572 19.58 11.31 -24.05
N ARG A 573 20.49 11.43 -25.02
CA ARG A 573 21.51 12.48 -25.02
C ARG A 573 20.95 13.89 -25.27
N ALA A 574 19.90 14.01 -26.08
CA ALA A 574 19.26 15.29 -26.35
C ALA A 574 18.35 15.75 -25.19
N THR A 575 18.01 14.88 -24.26
CA THR A 575 17.18 15.22 -23.11
C THR A 575 18.02 15.94 -22.07
N ASP A 576 17.70 17.20 -21.75
CA ASP A 576 18.43 17.96 -20.74
C ASP A 576 17.91 17.74 -19.30
N GLY A 577 16.66 17.35 -19.14
CA GLY A 577 16.04 17.03 -17.84
C GLY A 577 16.21 15.57 -17.38
N GLY A 578 15.51 15.23 -16.29
CA GLY A 578 15.50 13.87 -15.76
C GLY A 578 14.74 12.88 -16.65
N ILE A 579 15.10 11.63 -16.55
CA ILE A 579 14.54 10.52 -17.33
C ILE A 579 14.01 9.44 -16.39
N PHE A 580 12.76 9.02 -16.57
CA PHE A 580 12.22 7.79 -15.98
C PHE A 580 12.28 6.66 -16.99
N TYR A 581 12.90 5.54 -16.59
CA TYR A 581 12.85 4.28 -17.32
C TYR A 581 12.02 3.27 -16.53
N LEU A 582 10.82 2.98 -17.02
CA LEU A 582 9.84 2.13 -16.35
C LEU A 582 9.85 0.72 -16.93
N THR A 583 10.14 -0.27 -16.08
CA THR A 583 10.19 -1.69 -16.43
C THR A 583 9.02 -2.47 -15.83
N THR A 584 8.73 -3.64 -16.41
CA THR A 584 7.65 -4.53 -15.94
C THR A 584 8.16 -5.69 -15.08
N SER A 585 9.48 -5.81 -14.87
CA SER A 585 10.06 -6.87 -14.03
C SER A 585 11.38 -6.45 -13.40
N VAL A 586 11.73 -7.09 -12.27
CA VAL A 586 13.00 -6.86 -11.57
C VAL A 586 14.19 -7.22 -12.47
N SER A 587 14.13 -8.33 -13.22
CA SER A 587 15.20 -8.73 -14.12
C SER A 587 15.42 -7.73 -15.27
N ALA A 588 14.36 -7.10 -15.78
CA ALA A 588 14.48 -6.03 -16.76
C ALA A 588 15.09 -4.76 -16.15
N LEU A 589 14.71 -4.44 -14.89
CA LEU A 589 15.29 -3.34 -14.14
C LEU A 589 16.81 -3.52 -13.97
N GLU A 590 17.27 -4.71 -13.57
CA GLU A 590 18.69 -5.02 -13.37
C GLU A 590 19.48 -4.89 -14.67
N ARG A 591 18.99 -5.48 -15.78
CA ARG A 591 19.62 -5.36 -17.09
C ARG A 591 19.69 -3.91 -17.58
N ALA A 592 18.57 -3.19 -17.49
CA ALA A 592 18.52 -1.77 -17.88
C ALA A 592 19.50 -0.94 -17.05
N THR A 593 19.64 -1.22 -15.75
CA THR A 593 20.59 -0.54 -14.88
C THR A 593 22.03 -0.77 -15.31
N GLN A 594 22.39 -2.01 -15.62
CA GLN A 594 23.73 -2.35 -16.12
C GLN A 594 24.07 -1.59 -17.41
N ILE A 595 23.16 -1.65 -18.40
CA ILE A 595 23.36 -0.99 -19.69
C ILE A 595 23.41 0.53 -19.56
N LEU A 596 22.48 1.13 -18.83
CA LEU A 596 22.41 2.58 -18.65
C LEU A 596 23.60 3.11 -17.85
N THR A 597 24.07 2.37 -16.84
CA THR A 597 25.30 2.72 -16.09
C THR A 597 26.53 2.67 -16.99
N ALA A 598 26.67 1.64 -17.81
CA ALA A 598 27.81 1.52 -18.73
C ALA A 598 27.81 2.63 -19.80
N ARG A 599 26.63 3.01 -20.33
CA ARG A 599 26.53 4.00 -21.42
C ARG A 599 26.54 5.45 -20.95
N TYR A 600 25.93 5.74 -19.80
CA TYR A 600 25.64 7.11 -19.37
C TYR A 600 26.13 7.44 -17.95
N GLY A 601 26.68 6.48 -17.20
CA GLY A 601 27.07 6.68 -15.80
C GLY A 601 28.14 7.76 -15.58
N MET A 602 28.95 8.07 -16.63
CA MET A 602 29.90 9.18 -16.59
C MET A 602 29.28 10.56 -16.84
N GLU A 603 28.10 10.61 -17.45
CA GLU A 603 27.43 11.84 -17.87
C GLU A 603 26.22 12.17 -16.96
N ARG A 604 25.58 11.14 -16.38
CA ARG A 604 24.34 11.23 -15.61
C ARG A 604 24.37 10.33 -14.40
N LEU A 605 23.75 10.78 -13.30
CA LEU A 605 23.49 9.95 -12.13
C LEU A 605 22.45 8.88 -12.48
N ILE A 606 22.77 7.61 -12.26
CA ILE A 606 21.87 6.48 -12.44
C ILE A 606 21.33 6.07 -11.08
N LEU A 607 20.02 6.13 -10.93
CA LEU A 607 19.28 5.74 -9.72
C LEU A 607 18.40 4.54 -10.07
N ALA A 608 18.54 3.44 -9.35
CA ALA A 608 17.73 2.25 -9.59
C ALA A 608 17.04 1.76 -8.32
N GLN A 609 15.79 1.37 -8.46
CA GLN A 609 15.03 0.74 -7.40
C GLN A 609 15.71 -0.57 -6.99
N ASN A 610 15.67 -0.90 -5.69
CA ASN A 610 16.25 -2.12 -5.10
C ASN A 610 17.79 -2.25 -5.23
N GLN A 611 18.49 -1.25 -5.73
CA GLN A 611 19.94 -1.20 -5.73
C GLN A 611 20.43 -0.23 -4.64
N GLY A 612 21.08 -0.76 -3.61
CA GLY A 612 21.55 0.00 -2.46
C GLY A 612 20.51 0.11 -1.31
N GLN A 613 20.86 0.84 -0.26
CA GLN A 613 20.05 0.98 0.98
C GLN A 613 19.02 2.12 0.90
N LEU A 614 18.81 2.74 -0.26
CA LEU A 614 17.92 3.88 -0.38
C LEU A 614 16.46 3.44 -0.52
N SER A 615 15.60 4.02 0.31
CA SER A 615 14.15 3.87 0.15
C SER A 615 13.66 4.58 -1.13
N ASN A 616 12.50 4.15 -1.66
CA ASN A 616 11.89 4.80 -2.83
C ASN A 616 11.71 6.32 -2.63
N THR A 617 11.40 6.77 -1.43
CA THR A 617 11.28 8.19 -1.10
C THR A 617 12.60 8.93 -1.29
N ARG A 618 13.70 8.39 -0.78
CA ARG A 618 15.04 8.98 -0.93
C ARG A 618 15.53 8.97 -2.37
N LEU A 619 15.24 7.90 -3.13
CA LEU A 619 15.55 7.86 -4.56
C LEU A 619 14.87 9.01 -5.33
N LEU A 620 13.62 9.29 -5.00
CA LEU A 620 12.87 10.40 -5.59
C LEU A 620 13.38 11.78 -5.17
N GLU A 621 13.76 11.96 -3.91
CA GLU A 621 14.38 13.18 -3.41
C GLU A 621 15.70 13.46 -4.15
N GLU A 622 16.53 12.43 -4.30
CA GLU A 622 17.81 12.53 -5.01
C GLU A 622 17.59 12.83 -6.51
N PHE A 623 16.60 12.15 -7.13
CA PHE A 623 16.25 12.41 -8.52
C PHE A 623 15.79 13.87 -8.73
N ARG A 624 14.94 14.40 -7.87
CA ARG A 624 14.50 15.80 -7.93
C ARG A 624 15.65 16.78 -7.72
N ARG A 625 16.53 16.49 -6.76
CA ARG A 625 17.69 17.33 -6.44
C ARG A 625 18.68 17.41 -7.60
N ASN A 626 18.92 16.28 -8.28
CA ASN A 626 19.85 16.21 -9.40
C ASN A 626 19.27 16.85 -10.66
N GLY A 627 17.99 16.67 -10.97
CA GLY A 627 17.28 17.24 -12.11
C GLY A 627 17.66 16.67 -13.49
N ARG A 628 18.75 15.89 -13.60
CA ARG A 628 19.25 15.27 -14.85
C ARG A 628 19.49 13.77 -14.73
N ALA A 629 19.19 13.17 -13.58
CA ALA A 629 19.39 11.75 -13.32
C ALA A 629 18.51 10.86 -14.22
N ILE A 630 18.92 9.60 -14.37
CA ILE A 630 18.06 8.54 -14.91
C ILE A 630 17.58 7.70 -13.73
N LEU A 631 16.27 7.63 -13.52
CA LEU A 631 15.66 6.80 -12.51
C LEU A 631 15.00 5.59 -13.16
N ILE A 632 15.41 4.40 -12.70
CA ILE A 632 14.93 3.12 -13.20
C ILE A 632 14.04 2.48 -12.14
N GLY A 633 12.80 2.14 -12.50
CA GLY A 633 11.84 1.59 -11.55
C GLY A 633 10.86 0.60 -12.16
N THR A 634 10.25 -0.20 -11.29
CA THR A 634 9.15 -1.12 -11.62
C THR A 634 7.78 -0.49 -11.32
N SER A 635 6.72 -1.28 -11.31
CA SER A 635 5.33 -0.85 -11.10
C SER A 635 5.11 0.02 -9.86
N SER A 636 5.88 -0.15 -8.79
CA SER A 636 5.78 0.71 -7.60
C SER A 636 6.14 2.18 -7.87
N PHE A 637 6.89 2.47 -8.94
CA PHE A 637 7.14 3.81 -9.44
C PHE A 637 6.09 4.29 -10.47
N TRP A 638 5.26 3.38 -11.01
CA TRP A 638 4.14 3.78 -11.85
C TRP A 638 3.03 4.42 -11.01
N ALA A 639 2.82 3.93 -9.79
CA ALA A 639 1.86 4.46 -8.83
C ALA A 639 2.53 5.40 -7.80
N GLY A 640 1.90 6.51 -7.45
CA GLY A 640 2.27 7.30 -6.26
C GLY A 640 3.49 8.22 -6.36
N VAL A 641 4.21 8.29 -7.48
CA VAL A 641 5.36 9.19 -7.67
C VAL A 641 4.90 10.56 -8.14
N ASP A 642 5.16 11.60 -7.36
CA ASP A 642 4.90 13.00 -7.74
C ASP A 642 6.23 13.72 -8.00
N VAL A 643 6.62 13.87 -9.27
CA VAL A 643 7.74 14.69 -9.70
C VAL A 643 7.18 15.82 -10.56
N GLN A 644 7.29 17.05 -10.09
CA GLN A 644 6.76 18.23 -10.75
C GLN A 644 7.86 18.99 -11.49
N GLY A 645 7.48 19.69 -12.55
CA GLY A 645 8.33 20.62 -13.26
C GLY A 645 9.38 19.95 -14.15
N ARG A 646 10.39 20.73 -14.46
CA ARG A 646 11.48 20.36 -15.40
C ARG A 646 12.34 19.19 -14.93
N ALA A 647 12.14 18.69 -13.70
CA ALA A 647 12.87 17.55 -13.17
C ALA A 647 12.59 16.23 -13.90
N LEU A 648 11.49 16.14 -14.66
CA LEU A 648 11.14 14.99 -15.49
C LEU A 648 10.79 15.44 -16.90
N SER A 649 11.63 15.15 -17.88
CA SER A 649 11.43 15.53 -19.28
C SER A 649 11.19 14.36 -20.22
N LEU A 650 11.57 13.13 -19.82
CA LEU A 650 11.41 11.94 -20.63
C LEU A 650 10.95 10.74 -19.78
N VAL A 651 9.89 10.09 -20.21
CA VAL A 651 9.44 8.81 -19.65
C VAL A 651 9.58 7.73 -20.72
N ILE A 652 10.34 6.70 -20.43
CA ILE A 652 10.53 5.55 -21.31
C ILE A 652 9.86 4.35 -20.65
N ILE A 653 8.92 3.74 -21.36
CA ILE A 653 8.21 2.53 -20.94
C ILE A 653 8.78 1.36 -21.75
N ASP A 654 9.41 0.43 -21.06
CA ASP A 654 10.08 -0.72 -21.66
C ASP A 654 9.12 -1.59 -22.44
N LYS A 655 8.06 -2.08 -21.80
CA LYS A 655 7.03 -2.97 -22.41
C LYS A 655 5.64 -2.54 -21.96
N LEU A 656 4.63 -2.92 -22.72
CA LEU A 656 3.24 -2.82 -22.25
C LEU A 656 3.08 -3.60 -20.94
N PRO A 657 2.49 -3.00 -19.90
CA PRO A 657 2.45 -3.57 -18.56
C PRO A 657 1.38 -4.65 -18.41
N PHE A 658 1.53 -5.72 -19.16
CA PHE A 658 0.72 -6.91 -18.95
C PHE A 658 1.18 -7.63 -17.68
N ALA A 659 0.23 -8.13 -16.90
CA ALA A 659 0.52 -8.93 -15.72
C ALA A 659 1.37 -10.18 -16.09
N ALA A 660 2.21 -10.60 -15.14
CA ALA A 660 3.07 -11.76 -15.37
C ALA A 660 2.22 -13.03 -15.65
N PRO A 661 2.52 -13.79 -16.70
CA PRO A 661 1.76 -15.00 -17.03
C PRO A 661 1.77 -16.06 -15.92
N GLY A 662 2.82 -16.07 -15.09
CA GLY A 662 3.00 -17.00 -13.98
C GLY A 662 2.32 -16.59 -12.68
N ASP A 663 1.72 -15.40 -12.59
CA ASP A 663 0.97 -15.00 -11.41
C ASP A 663 -0.25 -15.88 -11.17
N PRO A 664 -0.33 -16.61 -10.03
CA PRO A 664 -1.38 -17.62 -9.83
C PRO A 664 -2.78 -17.00 -9.75
N VAL A 665 -2.92 -15.82 -9.16
CA VAL A 665 -4.20 -15.13 -9.01
C VAL A 665 -4.68 -14.64 -10.37
N ASN A 666 -3.79 -13.99 -11.13
CA ASN A 666 -4.13 -13.49 -12.46
C ASN A 666 -4.54 -14.63 -13.41
N ARG A 667 -3.80 -15.73 -13.41
CA ARG A 667 -4.09 -16.90 -14.24
C ARG A 667 -5.45 -17.52 -13.89
N ALA A 668 -5.73 -17.71 -12.61
CA ALA A 668 -7.02 -18.25 -12.16
C ALA A 668 -8.19 -17.31 -12.53
N ARG A 669 -8.02 -16.00 -12.41
CA ARG A 669 -9.00 -14.99 -12.85
C ARG A 669 -9.25 -15.06 -14.35
N CYS A 670 -8.20 -15.20 -15.14
CA CYS A 670 -8.31 -15.36 -16.59
C CYS A 670 -9.10 -16.62 -16.95
N ASN A 671 -8.81 -17.76 -16.32
CA ASN A 671 -9.51 -19.01 -16.54
C ASN A 671 -10.99 -18.90 -16.13
N LEU A 672 -11.28 -18.30 -14.98
CA LEU A 672 -12.66 -18.05 -14.55
C LEU A 672 -13.43 -17.18 -15.54
N TYR A 673 -12.80 -16.13 -16.05
CA TYR A 673 -13.42 -15.23 -17.03
C TYR A 673 -13.73 -15.97 -18.33
N ASP A 674 -12.80 -16.77 -18.85
CA ASP A 674 -12.99 -17.59 -20.06
C ASP A 674 -14.13 -18.58 -19.89
N SER A 675 -14.19 -19.26 -18.74
CA SER A 675 -15.29 -20.17 -18.39
C SER A 675 -16.64 -19.47 -18.38
N LYS A 676 -16.74 -18.31 -17.71
CA LYS A 676 -17.98 -17.50 -17.68
C LYS A 676 -18.38 -16.98 -19.05
N ALA A 677 -17.41 -16.62 -19.89
CA ALA A 677 -17.65 -16.14 -21.24
C ALA A 677 -17.95 -17.25 -22.25
N GLY A 678 -17.73 -18.53 -21.90
CA GLY A 678 -17.86 -19.67 -22.79
C GLY A 678 -16.91 -19.64 -24.00
N LYS A 679 -15.80 -18.89 -23.90
CA LYS A 679 -14.87 -18.64 -24.99
C LYS A 679 -13.44 -18.57 -24.50
N SER A 680 -12.57 -19.42 -25.06
CA SER A 680 -11.13 -19.39 -24.78
C SER A 680 -10.51 -18.04 -25.14
N LYS A 681 -9.60 -17.55 -24.30
CA LYS A 681 -8.88 -16.27 -24.45
C LYS A 681 -9.77 -15.01 -24.43
N ALA A 682 -11.02 -15.12 -23.97
CA ALA A 682 -11.88 -13.95 -23.76
C ALA A 682 -11.29 -13.00 -22.69
N HIS A 683 -10.58 -13.57 -21.70
CA HIS A 683 -9.88 -12.83 -20.66
C HIS A 683 -8.89 -11.80 -21.21
N PHE A 684 -8.28 -12.07 -22.37
CA PHE A 684 -7.28 -11.17 -22.91
C PHE A 684 -7.84 -9.76 -23.14
N MET A 685 -9.02 -9.69 -23.79
CA MET A 685 -9.72 -8.40 -24.00
C MET A 685 -10.55 -7.95 -22.81
N GLY A 686 -10.98 -8.88 -21.94
CA GLY A 686 -11.86 -8.58 -20.79
C GLY A 686 -11.12 -8.22 -19.50
N ILE A 687 -9.88 -8.71 -19.33
CA ILE A 687 -9.04 -8.49 -18.13
C ILE A 687 -7.68 -7.91 -18.53
N SER A 688 -6.86 -8.65 -19.30
CA SER A 688 -5.45 -8.35 -19.48
C SER A 688 -5.20 -7.01 -20.18
N VAL A 689 -5.88 -6.73 -21.28
CA VAL A 689 -5.76 -5.44 -22.00
C VAL A 689 -6.28 -4.28 -21.16
N PRO A 690 -7.47 -4.34 -20.53
CA PRO A 690 -7.96 -3.27 -19.67
C PRO A 690 -7.03 -2.94 -18.48
N GLU A 691 -6.51 -3.94 -17.79
CA GLU A 691 -5.59 -3.72 -16.65
C GLU A 691 -4.28 -3.10 -17.13
N ALA A 692 -3.69 -3.61 -18.20
CA ALA A 692 -2.49 -3.01 -18.79
C ALA A 692 -2.71 -1.56 -19.28
N VAL A 693 -3.91 -1.22 -19.78
CA VAL A 693 -4.27 0.14 -20.17
C VAL A 693 -4.31 1.07 -18.94
N ILE A 694 -4.93 0.64 -17.84
CA ILE A 694 -5.00 1.42 -16.61
C ILE A 694 -3.59 1.70 -16.07
N GLU A 695 -2.75 0.68 -16.00
CA GLU A 695 -1.37 0.81 -15.54
C GLU A 695 -0.53 1.70 -16.48
N LEU A 696 -0.65 1.53 -17.80
CA LEU A 696 0.03 2.40 -18.76
C LEU A 696 -0.35 3.86 -18.59
N ARG A 697 -1.65 4.16 -18.41
CA ARG A 697 -2.15 5.53 -18.18
C ARG A 697 -1.57 6.15 -16.92
N GLN A 698 -1.33 5.38 -15.88
CA GLN A 698 -0.67 5.86 -14.66
C GLN A 698 0.77 6.28 -14.93
N GLY A 699 1.54 5.47 -15.67
CA GLY A 699 2.90 5.80 -16.09
C GLY A 699 2.96 7.06 -16.94
N VAL A 700 2.07 7.16 -17.93
CA VAL A 700 1.95 8.36 -18.81
C VAL A 700 1.57 9.61 -18.01
N GLY A 701 0.68 9.48 -17.03
CA GLY A 701 0.24 10.59 -16.17
C GLY A 701 1.35 11.17 -15.27
N ARG A 702 2.57 10.58 -15.27
CA ARG A 702 3.72 11.15 -14.56
C ARG A 702 4.38 12.31 -15.28
N LEU A 703 4.25 12.36 -16.60
CA LEU A 703 4.97 13.31 -17.44
C LEU A 703 4.49 14.77 -17.28
N ILE A 704 3.17 14.99 -17.27
CA ILE A 704 2.57 16.33 -17.18
C ILE A 704 1.80 16.44 -15.87
N ARG A 705 2.28 17.27 -14.96
CA ARG A 705 1.74 17.53 -13.62
C ARG A 705 1.32 18.98 -13.39
N HIS A 706 1.90 19.90 -14.19
CA HIS A 706 1.63 21.31 -14.16
C HIS A 706 1.39 21.84 -15.57
N GLU A 707 0.70 22.98 -15.71
CA GLU A 707 0.37 23.61 -17.01
C GLU A 707 1.61 23.91 -17.86
N ASN A 708 2.75 24.18 -17.20
CA ASN A 708 4.00 24.51 -17.86
C ASN A 708 4.92 23.31 -18.12
N ASP A 709 4.53 22.13 -17.66
CA ASP A 709 5.32 20.93 -17.88
C ASP A 709 5.33 20.57 -19.36
N ARG A 710 6.51 20.18 -19.85
CA ARG A 710 6.71 19.68 -21.21
C ARG A 710 7.59 18.44 -21.16
N GLY A 711 7.29 17.48 -22.02
CA GLY A 711 8.11 16.28 -22.03
C GLY A 711 7.74 15.31 -23.14
N ALA A 712 8.50 14.23 -23.17
CA ALA A 712 8.33 13.16 -24.15
C ALA A 712 8.06 11.83 -23.48
N LEU A 713 7.28 11.01 -24.15
CA LEU A 713 6.97 9.62 -23.78
C LEU A 713 7.46 8.70 -24.88
N VAL A 714 8.11 7.61 -24.52
CA VAL A 714 8.49 6.53 -25.44
C VAL A 714 7.89 5.23 -24.96
N ILE A 715 7.22 4.50 -25.82
CA ILE A 715 6.78 3.13 -25.56
C ILE A 715 7.56 2.19 -26.47
N CYS A 716 8.49 1.44 -25.88
CA CYS A 716 9.43 0.57 -26.61
C CYS A 716 8.81 -0.78 -27.02
N ASP A 717 7.50 -0.88 -27.03
CA ASP A 717 6.78 -2.11 -27.37
C ASP A 717 6.04 -1.94 -28.69
N PRO A 718 6.50 -2.59 -29.78
CA PRO A 718 5.89 -2.42 -31.10
C PRO A 718 4.47 -2.98 -31.17
N ARG A 719 4.05 -3.80 -30.20
CA ARG A 719 2.71 -4.39 -30.15
C ARG A 719 1.59 -3.35 -30.06
N ILE A 720 1.89 -2.16 -29.49
CA ILE A 720 0.92 -1.06 -29.39
C ILE A 720 0.47 -0.55 -30.76
N VAL A 721 1.30 -0.66 -31.81
CA VAL A 721 0.99 -0.22 -33.19
C VAL A 721 0.86 -1.38 -34.17
N SER A 722 1.28 -2.60 -33.81
CA SER A 722 1.28 -3.75 -34.70
C SER A 722 0.14 -4.73 -34.43
N LYS A 723 -0.46 -4.71 -33.23
CA LYS A 723 -1.55 -5.61 -32.85
C LYS A 723 -2.89 -4.86 -32.78
N SER A 724 -3.99 -5.58 -33.07
CA SER A 724 -5.35 -4.97 -33.09
C SER A 724 -5.77 -4.37 -31.74
N TYR A 725 -5.35 -4.97 -30.63
CA TYR A 725 -5.65 -4.44 -29.29
C TYR A 725 -4.89 -3.13 -28.96
N GLY A 726 -3.83 -2.79 -29.70
CA GLY A 726 -3.10 -1.55 -29.54
C GLY A 726 -3.98 -0.31 -29.70
N ALA A 727 -5.04 -0.39 -30.51
CA ALA A 727 -6.01 0.68 -30.67
C ALA A 727 -6.75 1.03 -29.35
N VAL A 728 -6.93 0.06 -28.44
CA VAL A 728 -7.53 0.28 -27.12
C VAL A 728 -6.60 1.14 -26.26
N PHE A 729 -5.30 0.81 -26.27
CA PHE A 729 -4.27 1.60 -25.58
C PHE A 729 -4.25 3.03 -26.12
N MET A 730 -4.12 3.20 -27.45
CA MET A 730 -4.01 4.51 -28.07
C MET A 730 -5.24 5.40 -27.80
N ARG A 731 -6.47 4.86 -27.83
CA ARG A 731 -7.70 5.60 -27.49
C ARG A 731 -7.81 5.96 -26.01
N SER A 732 -7.09 5.25 -25.14
CA SER A 732 -7.11 5.47 -23.71
C SER A 732 -6.05 6.46 -23.23
N LEU A 733 -5.06 6.79 -24.07
CA LEU A 733 -4.03 7.79 -23.77
C LEU A 733 -4.58 9.23 -23.93
N PRO A 734 -3.99 10.22 -23.26
CA PRO A 734 -4.31 11.62 -23.50
C PRO A 734 -3.96 12.02 -24.94
N PRO A 735 -4.56 13.09 -25.48
CA PRO A 735 -4.33 13.56 -26.85
C PRO A 735 -2.93 14.19 -27.00
N VAL A 736 -1.89 13.36 -27.11
CA VAL A 736 -0.48 13.78 -27.31
C VAL A 736 -0.11 13.79 -28.79
N LYS A 737 0.93 14.53 -29.15
CA LYS A 737 1.52 14.49 -30.49
C LYS A 737 2.25 13.15 -30.69
N ILE A 738 1.86 12.37 -31.69
CA ILE A 738 2.41 11.04 -31.96
C ILE A 738 3.51 11.11 -33.03
N PHE A 739 4.67 10.52 -32.71
CA PHE A 739 5.78 10.34 -33.63
C PHE A 739 6.04 8.85 -33.88
N SER A 740 6.54 8.53 -35.07
CA SER A 740 6.95 7.18 -35.44
C SER A 740 8.47 7.02 -35.62
N LYS A 741 9.21 8.14 -35.66
CA LYS A 741 10.66 8.17 -35.85
C LYS A 741 11.35 8.84 -34.68
N VAL A 742 12.47 8.24 -34.26
CA VAL A 742 13.32 8.76 -33.17
C VAL A 742 13.82 10.19 -33.47
N SER A 743 14.15 10.48 -34.74
CA SER A 743 14.61 11.81 -35.18
C SER A 743 13.58 12.91 -34.94
N GLU A 744 12.30 12.61 -35.10
CA GLU A 744 11.21 13.57 -34.86
C GLU A 744 11.09 13.89 -33.37
N LEU A 745 11.14 12.84 -32.50
CA LEU A 745 11.12 13.02 -31.07
C LEU A 745 12.37 13.74 -30.55
N LYS A 746 13.57 13.45 -31.10
CA LYS A 746 14.79 14.17 -30.79
C LYS A 746 14.62 15.67 -31.03
N SER A 747 14.09 16.06 -32.19
CA SER A 747 13.86 17.47 -32.53
C SER A 747 12.88 18.13 -31.56
N PHE A 748 11.82 17.42 -31.14
CA PHE A 748 10.85 17.92 -30.17
C PHE A 748 11.48 18.13 -28.79
N ILE A 749 12.26 17.15 -28.29
CA ILE A 749 12.81 17.20 -26.92
C ILE A 749 13.95 18.20 -26.79
N SER A 750 14.72 18.45 -27.87
CA SER A 750 15.83 19.41 -27.87
C SER A 750 15.40 20.87 -27.66
N VAL A 751 14.15 21.20 -27.88
CA VAL A 751 13.61 22.54 -27.63
C VAL A 751 12.92 22.67 -26.26
N ILE A 752 12.88 21.60 -25.47
CA ILE A 752 12.36 21.65 -24.10
C ILE A 752 13.49 22.20 -23.21
N PRO A 753 13.31 23.36 -22.55
CA PRO A 753 14.32 23.91 -21.67
C PRO A 753 14.64 22.94 -20.53
N GLY A 754 15.91 22.71 -20.28
CA GLY A 754 16.39 21.94 -19.15
C GLY A 754 16.04 22.58 -17.81
N SER A 755 16.19 21.85 -16.73
CA SER A 755 15.99 22.36 -15.38
C SER A 755 17.07 23.38 -15.05
N GLU A 756 16.75 24.67 -14.95
CA GLU A 756 17.58 25.60 -14.21
C GLU A 756 17.58 25.14 -12.74
N ILE A 757 18.70 24.62 -12.28
CA ILE A 757 18.92 24.35 -10.87
C ILE A 757 18.84 25.71 -10.20
N SER A 758 17.76 25.97 -9.44
CA SER A 758 17.73 27.14 -8.56
C SER A 758 18.93 27.03 -7.62
N LYS A 759 19.88 27.91 -7.85
CA LYS A 759 21.07 28.09 -6.99
C LYS A 759 20.66 28.45 -5.56
#